data_68539e0b716baf71fed1b0c02f936327
#
_entry.id   68539e0b716baf71fed1b0c02f936327
#
_cell.length_a   1.000
_cell.length_b   1.000
_cell.length_c   1.000
_cell.angle_alpha   90.00
_cell.angle_beta   90.00
_cell.angle_gamma   90.00
#
_symmetry.space_group_name_H-M   'P 1'
#
loop_
_entity.id
_entity.type
_entity.pdbx_description
1 polymer ?
#
loop_
_entity_poly.entity_id
_entity_poly.type
_entity_poly.pdbx_seq_one_letter_code
_entity_poly.pdbx_strand_id
1 'polypeptide(L)'
;MCEKCKGNFYITTPIYYPSAKLHIGHTYCTVATDAMARYKRMQGYNVMFLTGTDEHGQKIEDKAKEAGITPKQFVDNIVTGEGGVLDLWKLMNISYDRFIRTTDDYHVEAIQKIFKKMYENGDIYKGTYKGKYCKPCESFWTESQLVDGKCPDCGREVQDAEEEAYFFRLSKYADRVRDLLENTDYLEPRSRVNEMVNNFIKPGLEDLCVSRTSFSWGVPVDFDPGHVVYVWIDALFNYMTALGFQNDRYQDLESFWPADVHFVGKEIVRFHSIIWPAMLMSLNLPLPKKVYGHGWLLLDGGKMSKSKGNVVDPYILAERFGVDALRFFLLRSFPFGSDGNFSNELLINTINVDLANDLGNLVSRTVAMAQKYFGDHLPAEQQADQEKDAELLAMASGLRDKYQEQMEKYAFQNALAEIFKVISRANKYIDENAPWVLAKSEEQKPRLARVLYNLLETVRICGGLLTPFMPDTAAEIAKRLGGADMSWDSLNRFGALNAETATVAGPALFPRIDMDKELAALEELNNPAPEAVEEPLPEPLPEIAFDDFEKVEMTVVKVLACENVKKSTKLLKFTLDDGSKEPRQILSGVAKYYQPEELVGKTLVAVTNLAPRKMMGQLSCGMLLSAERGEELHLVMLPDHVRAGSRLV
;
A
#
# COMPACT_ATOMS: atom_id res chain seq x y z
N MET A 1 -30.20 -15.33 19.92
CA MET A 1 -29.22 -14.35 20.40
C MET A 1 -28.37 -15.05 21.45
N CYS A 2 -27.04 -14.99 21.32
CA CYS A 2 -26.13 -15.55 22.30
C CYS A 2 -26.26 -14.74 23.60
N GLU A 3 -26.50 -15.38 24.74
CA GLU A 3 -26.72 -14.72 26.06
C GLU A 3 -25.52 -13.87 26.55
N LYS A 4 -24.38 -13.87 25.81
CA LYS A 4 -23.15 -13.12 26.10
C LYS A 4 -22.81 -12.00 25.10
N CYS A 5 -23.69 -11.72 24.12
CA CYS A 5 -23.41 -10.69 23.11
C CYS A 5 -23.55 -9.28 23.70
N LYS A 6 -22.50 -8.47 23.65
CA LYS A 6 -22.49 -7.07 24.16
C LYS A 6 -23.25 -6.08 23.26
N GLY A 7 -23.72 -6.52 22.10
CA GLY A 7 -24.42 -5.71 21.12
C GLY A 7 -23.74 -5.81 19.74
N ASN A 8 -24.28 -5.06 18.78
CA ASN A 8 -23.73 -5.00 17.43
C ASN A 8 -22.70 -3.87 17.33
N PHE A 9 -21.71 -4.08 16.46
CA PHE A 9 -20.67 -3.09 16.14
C PHE A 9 -20.41 -3.09 14.64
N TYR A 10 -20.64 -1.97 14.00
CA TYR A 10 -20.45 -1.82 12.56
C TYR A 10 -19.26 -0.89 12.26
N ILE A 11 -18.25 -1.45 11.61
CA ILE A 11 -17.02 -0.75 11.23
C ILE A 11 -16.75 -0.92 9.73
N THR A 12 -16.23 0.12 9.09
CA THR A 12 -15.93 0.09 7.66
C THR A 12 -14.58 0.68 7.34
N THR A 13 -13.96 0.19 6.26
CA THR A 13 -12.96 0.95 5.49
C THR A 13 -13.67 1.89 4.50
N PRO A 14 -12.96 2.79 3.80
CA PRO A 14 -13.47 3.29 2.53
C PRO A 14 -13.53 2.14 1.52
N ILE A 15 -14.34 2.28 0.49
CA ILE A 15 -14.24 1.40 -0.68
C ILE A 15 -13.13 1.93 -1.59
N TYR A 16 -12.28 1.03 -2.08
CA TYR A 16 -11.04 1.40 -2.77
C TYR A 16 -11.25 1.53 -4.27
N TYR A 17 -10.68 2.59 -4.87
CA TYR A 17 -10.79 2.85 -6.29
C TYR A 17 -9.80 1.99 -7.10
N PRO A 18 -10.27 0.95 -7.85
CA PRO A 18 -9.41 -0.05 -8.47
C PRO A 18 -8.85 0.43 -9.82
N SER A 19 -8.24 1.61 -9.85
CA SER A 19 -7.59 2.13 -11.06
C SER A 19 -6.20 1.55 -11.30
N ALA A 20 -5.67 0.77 -10.37
CA ALA A 20 -4.47 -0.06 -10.41
C ALA A 20 -4.38 -0.87 -9.11
N LYS A 21 -3.41 -1.82 -9.01
CA LYS A 21 -3.17 -2.60 -7.77
C LYS A 21 -3.09 -1.71 -6.54
N LEU A 22 -3.57 -2.22 -5.40
CA LEU A 22 -3.50 -1.51 -4.13
C LEU A 22 -2.05 -1.47 -3.62
N HIS A 23 -1.75 -0.49 -2.79
CA HIS A 23 -0.43 -0.29 -2.19
C HIS A 23 -0.50 -0.28 -0.66
N ILE A 24 0.64 -0.21 0.01
CA ILE A 24 0.76 -0.27 1.46
C ILE A 24 -0.13 0.74 2.21
N GLY A 25 -0.44 1.90 1.62
CA GLY A 25 -1.34 2.89 2.22
C GLY A 25 -2.78 2.40 2.33
N HIS A 26 -3.28 1.63 1.36
CA HIS A 26 -4.60 0.98 1.44
C HIS A 26 -4.58 -0.14 2.48
N THR A 27 -3.49 -0.92 2.51
CA THR A 27 -3.26 -1.99 3.50
C THR A 27 -3.26 -1.43 4.92
N TYR A 28 -2.67 -0.26 5.14
CA TYR A 28 -2.63 0.40 6.44
C TYR A 28 -4.03 0.65 7.01
N CYS A 29 -4.91 1.27 6.22
CA CYS A 29 -6.30 1.51 6.64
C CYS A 29 -7.05 0.20 6.92
N THR A 30 -6.91 -0.80 6.02
CA THR A 30 -7.63 -2.07 6.15
C THR A 30 -7.15 -2.89 7.34
N VAL A 31 -5.84 -2.93 7.60
CA VAL A 31 -5.26 -3.62 8.77
C VAL A 31 -5.69 -2.94 10.08
N ALA A 32 -5.75 -1.60 10.12
CA ALA A 32 -6.26 -0.88 11.30
C ALA A 32 -7.73 -1.20 11.58
N THR A 33 -8.54 -1.24 10.52
CA THR A 33 -9.97 -1.60 10.62
C THR A 33 -10.14 -3.05 11.08
N ASP A 34 -9.35 -3.97 10.53
CA ASP A 34 -9.35 -5.38 10.91
C ASP A 34 -8.92 -5.58 12.37
N ALA A 35 -7.87 -4.88 12.81
CA ALA A 35 -7.43 -4.94 14.20
C ALA A 35 -8.55 -4.47 15.17
N MET A 36 -9.28 -3.41 14.82
CA MET A 36 -10.41 -2.94 15.61
C MET A 36 -11.58 -3.91 15.58
N ALA A 37 -11.90 -4.50 14.43
CA ALA A 37 -12.94 -5.50 14.29
C ALA A 37 -12.64 -6.75 15.15
N ARG A 38 -11.41 -7.28 15.08
CA ARG A 38 -10.94 -8.40 15.91
C ARG A 38 -10.99 -8.07 17.40
N TYR A 39 -10.56 -6.88 17.78
CA TYR A 39 -10.63 -6.41 19.17
C TYR A 39 -12.07 -6.38 19.69
N LYS A 40 -13.02 -5.85 18.92
CA LYS A 40 -14.44 -5.84 19.30
C LYS A 40 -15.05 -7.24 19.36
N ARG A 41 -14.67 -8.14 18.44
CA ARG A 41 -15.07 -9.57 18.52
C ARG A 41 -14.54 -10.24 19.78
N MET A 42 -13.28 -9.98 20.15
CA MET A 42 -12.72 -10.48 21.42
C MET A 42 -13.49 -10.00 22.62
N GLN A 43 -14.00 -8.78 22.61
CA GLN A 43 -14.85 -8.23 23.66
C GLN A 43 -16.26 -8.84 23.70
N GLY A 44 -16.67 -9.64 22.71
CA GLY A 44 -17.97 -10.26 22.60
C GLY A 44 -19.03 -9.45 21.84
N TYR A 45 -18.63 -8.46 21.04
CA TYR A 45 -19.54 -7.80 20.10
C TYR A 45 -19.81 -8.68 18.88
N ASN A 46 -21.05 -8.57 18.35
CA ASN A 46 -21.38 -9.03 17.01
C ASN A 46 -20.93 -7.98 16.01
N VAL A 47 -19.85 -8.24 15.29
CA VAL A 47 -19.19 -7.24 14.43
C VAL A 47 -19.59 -7.46 12.99
N MET A 48 -19.96 -6.38 12.30
CA MET A 48 -20.01 -6.27 10.86
C MET A 48 -18.81 -5.42 10.40
N PHE A 49 -17.89 -6.03 9.68
CA PHE A 49 -16.77 -5.34 9.04
C PHE A 49 -16.99 -5.31 7.52
N LEU A 50 -17.25 -4.12 6.99
CA LEU A 50 -17.44 -3.87 5.55
C LEU A 50 -16.20 -3.26 4.93
N THR A 51 -15.81 -3.80 3.78
CA THR A 51 -14.86 -3.20 2.84
C THR A 51 -15.36 -3.40 1.41
N GLY A 52 -14.69 -2.85 0.40
CA GLY A 52 -15.13 -3.01 -0.97
C GLY A 52 -14.34 -2.19 -1.97
N THR A 53 -14.89 -2.08 -3.19
CA THR A 53 -14.31 -1.33 -4.30
C THR A 53 -15.30 -0.36 -4.92
N ASP A 54 -14.81 0.85 -5.21
CA ASP A 54 -15.49 1.90 -5.96
C ASP A 54 -15.08 1.79 -7.43
N GLU A 55 -15.95 1.27 -8.28
CA GLU A 55 -15.58 0.75 -9.61
C GLU A 55 -16.06 1.61 -10.78
N HIS A 56 -16.82 2.66 -10.52
CA HIS A 56 -17.34 3.56 -11.54
C HIS A 56 -16.45 4.79 -11.77
N GLY A 57 -16.70 5.52 -12.87
CA GLY A 57 -16.08 6.81 -13.15
C GLY A 57 -15.21 6.85 -14.41
N GLN A 58 -14.95 8.06 -14.86
CA GLN A 58 -14.27 8.35 -16.13
C GLN A 58 -12.85 7.74 -16.19
N LYS A 59 -12.12 7.77 -15.08
CA LYS A 59 -10.75 7.25 -15.03
C LYS A 59 -10.66 5.73 -15.28
N ILE A 60 -11.67 4.97 -14.82
CA ILE A 60 -11.78 3.54 -15.12
C ILE A 60 -12.11 3.33 -16.61
N GLU A 61 -13.09 4.09 -17.14
CA GLU A 61 -13.46 4.02 -18.55
C GLU A 61 -12.27 4.33 -19.47
N ASP A 62 -11.49 5.38 -19.18
CA ASP A 62 -10.30 5.75 -19.94
C ASP A 62 -9.25 4.62 -19.91
N LYS A 63 -8.96 4.08 -18.73
CA LYS A 63 -7.96 3.00 -18.59
C LYS A 63 -8.38 1.69 -19.26
N ALA A 64 -9.64 1.36 -19.19
CA ALA A 64 -10.19 0.22 -19.91
C ALA A 64 -10.05 0.39 -21.42
N LYS A 65 -10.33 1.62 -21.92
CA LYS A 65 -10.15 1.96 -23.33
C LYS A 65 -8.67 1.90 -23.76
N GLU A 66 -7.76 2.41 -22.93
CA GLU A 66 -6.31 2.29 -23.15
C GLU A 66 -5.85 0.82 -23.23
N ALA A 67 -6.43 -0.04 -22.37
CA ALA A 67 -6.16 -1.48 -22.35
C ALA A 67 -6.92 -2.30 -23.43
N GLY A 68 -7.82 -1.68 -24.21
CA GLY A 68 -8.60 -2.36 -25.24
C GLY A 68 -9.65 -3.35 -24.72
N ILE A 69 -10.12 -3.18 -23.48
CA ILE A 69 -11.10 -4.05 -22.81
C ILE A 69 -12.28 -3.23 -22.27
N THR A 70 -13.34 -3.90 -21.83
CA THR A 70 -14.48 -3.21 -21.20
C THR A 70 -14.12 -2.72 -19.80
N PRO A 71 -14.76 -1.63 -19.29
CA PRO A 71 -14.56 -1.18 -17.91
C PRO A 71 -14.83 -2.28 -16.88
N LYS A 72 -15.85 -3.11 -17.09
CA LYS A 72 -16.16 -4.26 -16.21
C LYS A 72 -15.02 -5.28 -16.18
N GLN A 73 -14.49 -5.65 -17.34
CA GLN A 73 -13.30 -6.55 -17.38
C GLN A 73 -12.08 -5.93 -16.72
N PHE A 74 -11.88 -4.62 -16.88
CA PHE A 74 -10.76 -3.91 -16.25
C PHE A 74 -10.84 -3.99 -14.73
N VAL A 75 -11.99 -3.68 -14.12
CA VAL A 75 -12.15 -3.74 -12.66
C VAL A 75 -12.15 -5.18 -12.15
N ASP A 76 -12.72 -6.14 -12.90
CA ASP A 76 -12.68 -7.56 -12.52
C ASP A 76 -11.24 -8.09 -12.46
N ASN A 77 -10.38 -7.72 -13.40
CA ASN A 77 -8.97 -8.09 -13.40
C ASN A 77 -8.23 -7.57 -12.15
N ILE A 78 -8.57 -6.36 -11.69
CA ILE A 78 -7.91 -5.76 -10.51
C ILE A 78 -8.51 -6.28 -9.21
N VAL A 79 -9.81 -6.52 -9.16
CA VAL A 79 -10.49 -6.89 -7.91
C VAL A 79 -10.40 -8.39 -7.65
N THR A 80 -10.74 -9.20 -8.67
CA THR A 80 -10.87 -10.67 -8.55
C THR A 80 -9.78 -11.44 -9.31
N GLY A 81 -8.96 -10.76 -10.12
CA GLY A 81 -7.84 -11.38 -10.83
C GLY A 81 -6.71 -11.77 -9.87
N GLU A 82 -5.77 -12.57 -10.37
CA GLU A 82 -4.61 -13.03 -9.62
C GLU A 82 -3.78 -11.86 -9.07
N GLY A 83 -3.46 -11.91 -7.79
CA GLY A 83 -2.80 -10.81 -7.08
C GLY A 83 -3.65 -9.53 -6.99
N GLY A 84 -4.97 -9.66 -7.09
CA GLY A 84 -5.93 -8.56 -6.99
C GLY A 84 -6.28 -8.19 -5.55
N VAL A 85 -7.34 -7.38 -5.41
CA VAL A 85 -7.77 -6.86 -4.10
C VAL A 85 -8.17 -7.99 -3.14
N LEU A 86 -8.95 -8.97 -3.62
CA LEU A 86 -9.41 -10.08 -2.77
C LEU A 86 -8.26 -10.97 -2.32
N ASP A 87 -7.30 -11.25 -3.21
CA ASP A 87 -6.10 -12.00 -2.87
C ASP A 87 -5.24 -11.26 -1.85
N LEU A 88 -5.11 -9.93 -1.98
CA LEU A 88 -4.39 -9.11 -1.00
C LEU A 88 -5.05 -9.18 0.37
N TRP A 89 -6.37 -9.06 0.46
CA TRP A 89 -7.06 -9.15 1.75
C TRP A 89 -6.96 -10.53 2.36
N LYS A 90 -6.98 -11.59 1.54
CA LYS A 90 -6.74 -12.96 1.98
C LYS A 90 -5.31 -13.13 2.49
N LEU A 91 -4.30 -12.67 1.75
CA LEU A 91 -2.89 -12.69 2.16
C LEU A 91 -2.71 -11.98 3.50
N MET A 92 -3.25 -10.77 3.64
CA MET A 92 -3.13 -9.94 4.85
C MET A 92 -3.98 -10.44 6.03
N ASN A 93 -4.66 -11.58 5.91
CA ASN A 93 -5.52 -12.16 6.93
C ASN A 93 -6.60 -11.16 7.41
N ILE A 94 -7.26 -10.46 6.46
CA ILE A 94 -8.32 -9.50 6.75
C ILE A 94 -9.63 -10.24 6.99
N SER A 95 -10.26 -10.00 8.13
CA SER A 95 -11.46 -10.70 8.60
C SER A 95 -12.76 -9.94 8.32
N TYR A 96 -12.88 -9.33 7.13
CA TYR A 96 -14.13 -8.66 6.75
C TYR A 96 -15.29 -9.65 6.65
N ASP A 97 -16.48 -9.18 7.03
CA ASP A 97 -17.71 -9.95 6.96
C ASP A 97 -18.42 -9.76 5.62
N ARG A 98 -18.21 -8.59 4.99
CA ARG A 98 -18.81 -8.25 3.70
C ARG A 98 -17.88 -7.44 2.82
N PHE A 99 -17.86 -7.80 1.54
CA PHE A 99 -17.18 -7.07 0.48
C PHE A 99 -18.21 -6.58 -0.52
N ILE A 100 -18.26 -5.27 -0.77
CA ILE A 100 -19.18 -4.67 -1.75
C ILE A 100 -18.41 -4.18 -2.97
N ARG A 101 -19.01 -4.33 -4.14
CA ARG A 101 -18.59 -3.71 -5.39
C ARG A 101 -19.66 -2.73 -5.83
N THR A 102 -19.30 -1.50 -6.21
CA THR A 102 -20.33 -0.56 -6.69
C THR A 102 -20.97 -1.00 -8.01
N THR A 103 -20.36 -1.97 -8.70
CA THR A 103 -20.93 -2.64 -9.90
C THR A 103 -21.88 -3.79 -9.57
N ASP A 104 -22.13 -4.13 -8.30
CA ASP A 104 -23.13 -5.13 -7.94
C ASP A 104 -24.54 -4.63 -8.27
N ASP A 105 -25.35 -5.44 -8.95
CA ASP A 105 -26.69 -5.06 -9.44
C ASP A 105 -27.58 -4.49 -8.34
N TYR A 106 -27.60 -5.13 -7.15
CA TYR A 106 -28.41 -4.67 -6.02
C TYR A 106 -28.01 -3.27 -5.53
N HIS A 107 -26.72 -2.92 -5.66
CA HIS A 107 -26.22 -1.60 -5.30
C HIS A 107 -26.63 -0.57 -6.36
N VAL A 108 -26.43 -0.88 -7.64
CA VAL A 108 -26.84 -0.01 -8.77
C VAL A 108 -28.32 0.33 -8.68
N GLU A 109 -29.20 -0.66 -8.50
CA GLU A 109 -30.64 -0.44 -8.35
C GLU A 109 -30.99 0.40 -7.10
N ALA A 110 -30.29 0.18 -5.99
CA ALA A 110 -30.50 0.97 -4.79
C ALA A 110 -30.09 2.43 -5.00
N ILE A 111 -28.96 2.69 -5.67
CA ILE A 111 -28.49 4.06 -5.97
C ILE A 111 -29.50 4.80 -6.86
N GLN A 112 -30.07 4.15 -7.85
CA GLN A 112 -31.13 4.73 -8.69
C GLN A 112 -32.33 5.18 -7.86
N LYS A 113 -32.82 4.33 -6.96
CA LYS A 113 -33.95 4.64 -6.04
C LYS A 113 -33.58 5.79 -5.09
N ILE A 114 -32.37 5.80 -4.54
CA ILE A 114 -31.87 6.83 -3.62
C ILE A 114 -31.81 8.19 -4.34
N PHE A 115 -31.18 8.23 -5.52
CA PHE A 115 -31.03 9.45 -6.31
C PHE A 115 -32.40 10.05 -6.68
N LYS A 116 -33.32 9.20 -7.15
CA LYS A 116 -34.70 9.58 -7.46
C LYS A 116 -35.42 10.14 -6.23
N LYS A 117 -35.27 9.50 -5.07
CA LYS A 117 -35.87 9.97 -3.82
C LYS A 117 -35.37 11.34 -3.39
N MET A 118 -34.07 11.59 -3.51
CA MET A 118 -33.47 12.91 -3.22
C MET A 118 -33.97 13.96 -4.22
N TYR A 119 -34.19 13.59 -5.48
CA TYR A 119 -34.78 14.46 -6.50
C TYR A 119 -36.26 14.78 -6.20
N GLU A 120 -37.05 13.78 -5.86
CA GLU A 120 -38.46 13.96 -5.45
C GLU A 120 -38.62 14.82 -4.20
N ASN A 121 -37.67 14.74 -3.25
CA ASN A 121 -37.63 15.60 -2.07
C ASN A 121 -37.23 17.05 -2.38
N GLY A 122 -36.84 17.36 -3.65
CA GLY A 122 -36.36 18.68 -4.05
C GLY A 122 -34.95 19.03 -3.56
N ASP A 123 -34.22 18.05 -3.03
CA ASP A 123 -32.82 18.23 -2.59
C ASP A 123 -31.82 18.03 -3.74
N ILE A 124 -32.27 17.40 -4.83
CA ILE A 124 -31.56 17.37 -6.12
C ILE A 124 -32.38 18.17 -7.13
N TYR A 125 -31.71 18.99 -7.94
CA TYR A 125 -32.30 19.77 -9.01
C TYR A 125 -31.43 19.81 -10.26
N LYS A 126 -32.00 20.03 -11.41
CA LYS A 126 -31.31 20.11 -12.72
C LYS A 126 -30.84 21.54 -13.01
N GLY A 127 -29.61 21.70 -13.46
CA GLY A 127 -29.00 22.98 -13.77
C GLY A 127 -27.87 22.84 -14.78
N THR A 128 -27.18 23.94 -15.07
CA THR A 128 -25.99 23.93 -15.93
C THR A 128 -24.76 24.21 -15.07
N TYR A 129 -23.78 23.34 -15.14
CA TYR A 129 -22.51 23.51 -14.46
C TYR A 129 -21.47 24.18 -15.37
N LYS A 130 -20.81 25.20 -14.83
CA LYS A 130 -19.61 25.83 -15.43
C LYS A 130 -18.54 25.88 -14.35
N GLY A 131 -17.43 25.20 -14.53
CA GLY A 131 -16.39 25.19 -13.53
C GLY A 131 -15.10 24.51 -13.96
N LYS A 132 -14.18 24.42 -13.02
CA LYS A 132 -12.86 23.82 -13.20
C LYS A 132 -12.90 22.36 -12.76
N TYR A 133 -12.77 21.44 -13.68
CA TYR A 133 -12.82 20.00 -13.41
C TYR A 133 -11.42 19.41 -13.28
N CYS A 134 -11.18 18.72 -12.18
CA CYS A 134 -9.99 17.91 -11.98
C CYS A 134 -10.29 16.46 -12.32
N LYS A 135 -9.85 16.00 -13.49
CA LYS A 135 -10.07 14.62 -13.94
C LYS A 135 -9.48 13.56 -13.00
N PRO A 136 -8.26 13.73 -12.41
CA PRO A 136 -7.71 12.73 -11.50
C PRO A 136 -8.41 12.58 -10.15
N CYS A 137 -9.07 13.64 -9.67
CA CYS A 137 -9.82 13.63 -8.40
C CYS A 137 -11.34 13.47 -8.64
N GLU A 138 -11.76 13.50 -9.91
CA GLU A 138 -13.17 13.52 -10.32
C GLU A 138 -13.99 14.59 -9.58
N SER A 139 -13.36 15.73 -9.33
CA SER A 139 -13.92 16.82 -8.53
C SER A 139 -13.99 18.11 -9.33
N PHE A 140 -15.10 18.81 -9.18
CA PHE A 140 -15.26 20.17 -9.67
C PHE A 140 -14.88 21.17 -8.58
N TRP A 141 -14.32 22.28 -9.03
CA TRP A 141 -13.87 23.38 -8.20
C TRP A 141 -14.35 24.70 -8.78
N THR A 142 -14.73 25.62 -7.95
CA THR A 142 -14.87 27.00 -8.35
C THR A 142 -13.47 27.63 -8.50
N GLU A 143 -13.39 28.70 -9.23
CA GLU A 143 -12.12 29.41 -9.45
C GLU A 143 -11.50 29.90 -8.12
N SER A 144 -12.34 30.26 -7.15
CA SER A 144 -11.95 30.69 -5.81
C SER A 144 -11.41 29.55 -4.92
N GLN A 145 -11.71 28.32 -5.25
CA GLN A 145 -11.25 27.12 -4.49
C GLN A 145 -9.92 26.56 -5.01
N LEU A 146 -9.45 27.01 -6.16
CA LEU A 146 -8.18 26.57 -6.71
C LEU A 146 -7.01 27.13 -5.90
N VAL A 147 -5.96 26.34 -5.77
CA VAL A 147 -4.69 26.78 -5.19
C VAL A 147 -3.70 26.98 -6.34
N ASP A 148 -3.25 28.20 -6.55
CA ASP A 148 -2.38 28.58 -7.68
C ASP A 148 -2.94 28.15 -9.05
N GLY A 149 -4.28 28.20 -9.24
CA GLY A 149 -4.95 27.78 -10.46
C GLY A 149 -5.06 26.27 -10.65
N LYS A 150 -4.73 25.48 -9.64
CA LYS A 150 -4.70 24.01 -9.66
C LYS A 150 -5.66 23.40 -8.65
N CYS A 151 -5.94 22.11 -8.83
CA CYS A 151 -6.77 21.34 -7.91
C CYS A 151 -6.21 21.37 -6.48
N PRO A 152 -6.99 21.80 -5.47
CA PRO A 152 -6.52 21.88 -4.09
C PRO A 152 -6.21 20.51 -3.47
N ASP A 153 -6.85 19.44 -3.96
CA ASP A 153 -6.66 18.09 -3.40
C ASP A 153 -5.39 17.41 -3.91
N CYS A 154 -5.04 17.60 -5.21
CA CYS A 154 -3.94 16.87 -5.82
C CYS A 154 -2.87 17.74 -6.49
N GLY A 155 -3.05 19.07 -6.56
CA GLY A 155 -2.11 20.02 -7.17
C GLY A 155 -1.98 19.95 -8.68
N ARG A 156 -2.86 19.20 -9.39
CA ARG A 156 -2.81 19.04 -10.85
C ARG A 156 -3.64 20.11 -11.56
N GLU A 157 -3.34 20.30 -12.84
CA GLU A 157 -4.08 21.19 -13.74
C GLU A 157 -5.57 20.80 -13.79
N VAL A 158 -6.45 21.80 -13.86
CA VAL A 158 -7.88 21.66 -14.03
C VAL A 158 -8.30 22.18 -15.40
N GLN A 159 -9.42 21.66 -15.92
CA GLN A 159 -9.96 22.04 -17.25
C GLN A 159 -11.29 22.75 -17.08
N ASP A 160 -11.59 23.71 -17.95
CA ASP A 160 -12.92 24.29 -18.03
C ASP A 160 -13.92 23.23 -18.52
N ALA A 161 -15.01 23.10 -17.78
CA ALA A 161 -16.10 22.20 -18.15
C ALA A 161 -17.45 22.91 -18.01
N GLU A 162 -18.31 22.71 -19.03
CA GLU A 162 -19.68 23.18 -19.04
C GLU A 162 -20.56 22.02 -19.47
N GLU A 163 -21.49 21.60 -18.59
CA GLU A 163 -22.44 20.54 -18.91
C GLU A 163 -23.76 20.72 -18.17
N GLU A 164 -24.84 20.20 -18.73
CA GLU A 164 -26.09 20.03 -18.02
C GLU A 164 -25.90 18.96 -16.95
N ALA A 165 -26.29 19.24 -15.71
CA ALA A 165 -26.06 18.34 -14.60
C ALA A 165 -27.13 18.48 -13.52
N TYR A 166 -27.20 17.48 -12.66
CA TYR A 166 -27.98 17.54 -11.43
C TYR A 166 -27.11 18.05 -10.28
N PHE A 167 -27.71 18.82 -9.38
CA PHE A 167 -27.05 19.41 -8.21
C PHE A 167 -27.76 19.00 -6.93
N PHE A 168 -27.00 18.58 -5.94
CA PHE A 168 -27.46 18.37 -4.57
C PHE A 168 -27.34 19.67 -3.78
N ARG A 169 -28.43 20.09 -3.10
CA ARG A 169 -28.51 21.31 -2.28
C ARG A 169 -27.68 21.17 -1.00
N LEU A 170 -26.37 21.01 -1.13
CA LEU A 170 -25.45 20.87 0.00
C LEU A 170 -25.47 22.11 0.88
N SER A 171 -25.60 23.29 0.29
CA SER A 171 -25.70 24.58 1.01
C SER A 171 -26.85 24.62 2.02
N LYS A 172 -27.98 23.95 1.73
CA LYS A 172 -29.13 23.84 2.64
C LYS A 172 -28.77 23.18 3.98
N TYR A 173 -27.77 22.34 4.01
CA TYR A 173 -27.35 21.55 5.18
C TYR A 173 -26.15 22.15 5.92
N ALA A 174 -25.60 23.28 5.46
CA ALA A 174 -24.36 23.87 5.96
C ALA A 174 -24.34 24.08 7.49
N ASP A 175 -25.40 24.68 8.05
CA ASP A 175 -25.48 24.95 9.48
C ASP A 175 -25.57 23.66 10.32
N ARG A 176 -26.34 22.67 9.84
CA ARG A 176 -26.47 21.37 10.52
C ARG A 176 -25.16 20.57 10.48
N VAL A 177 -24.43 20.63 9.37
CA VAL A 177 -23.11 19.99 9.23
C VAL A 177 -22.09 20.71 10.11
N ARG A 178 -22.13 22.04 10.17
CA ARG A 178 -21.27 22.82 11.09
C ARG A 178 -21.51 22.41 12.54
N ASP A 179 -22.76 22.39 12.99
CA ASP A 179 -23.14 21.99 14.35
C ASP A 179 -22.65 20.57 14.68
N LEU A 180 -22.84 19.63 13.74
CA LEU A 180 -22.33 18.26 13.86
C LEU A 180 -20.81 18.22 14.09
N LEU A 181 -20.05 18.98 13.29
CA LEU A 181 -18.58 18.95 13.35
C LEU A 181 -18.03 19.70 14.58
N GLU A 182 -18.61 20.80 14.96
CA GLU A 182 -18.09 21.65 16.03
C GLU A 182 -18.52 21.19 17.43
N ASN A 183 -19.74 20.65 17.57
CA ASN A 183 -20.40 20.37 18.84
C ASN A 183 -20.54 18.89 19.20
N THR A 184 -20.02 17.98 18.37
CA THR A 184 -20.02 16.54 18.64
C THR A 184 -18.66 15.89 18.38
N ASP A 185 -18.53 14.62 18.76
CA ASP A 185 -17.36 13.78 18.46
C ASP A 185 -17.53 12.99 17.16
N TYR A 186 -18.35 13.49 16.23
CA TYR A 186 -18.62 12.82 14.95
C TYR A 186 -17.37 12.64 14.10
N LEU A 187 -16.48 13.67 14.08
CA LEU A 187 -15.22 13.61 13.34
C LEU A 187 -14.02 13.65 14.27
N GLU A 188 -13.15 12.66 14.15
CA GLU A 188 -11.85 12.57 14.83
C GLU A 188 -10.70 12.31 13.83
N PRO A 189 -9.45 12.68 14.19
CA PRO A 189 -9.05 13.53 15.32
C PRO A 189 -9.48 14.99 15.15
N ARG A 190 -9.45 15.78 16.24
CA ARG A 190 -9.90 17.20 16.25
C ARG A 190 -9.20 18.09 15.22
N SER A 191 -7.98 17.73 14.80
CA SER A 191 -7.28 18.42 13.71
C SER A 191 -8.07 18.38 12.39
N ARG A 192 -8.79 17.29 12.12
CA ARG A 192 -9.63 17.16 10.92
C ARG A 192 -10.87 18.04 10.97
N VAL A 193 -11.46 18.20 12.17
CA VAL A 193 -12.56 19.14 12.36
C VAL A 193 -12.10 20.56 12.00
N ASN A 194 -10.97 20.98 12.54
CA ASN A 194 -10.42 22.31 12.27
C ASN A 194 -10.14 22.53 10.76
N GLU A 195 -9.61 21.51 10.09
CA GLU A 195 -9.37 21.51 8.65
C GLU A 195 -10.68 21.66 7.86
N MET A 196 -11.70 20.86 8.16
CA MET A 196 -12.99 20.89 7.46
C MET A 196 -13.72 22.22 7.70
N VAL A 197 -13.74 22.69 8.95
CA VAL A 197 -14.41 23.96 9.29
C VAL A 197 -13.73 25.14 8.62
N ASN A 198 -12.41 25.23 8.68
CA ASN A 198 -11.69 26.37 8.13
C ASN A 198 -11.69 26.41 6.60
N ASN A 199 -11.53 25.24 5.95
CA ASN A 199 -11.34 25.18 4.50
C ASN A 199 -12.66 25.09 3.71
N PHE A 200 -13.74 24.58 4.33
CA PHE A 200 -15.00 24.32 3.61
C PHE A 200 -16.23 24.99 4.25
N ILE A 201 -16.38 24.90 5.58
CA ILE A 201 -17.60 25.43 6.23
C ILE A 201 -17.58 26.94 6.30
N LYS A 202 -16.47 27.55 6.74
CA LYS A 202 -16.37 29.04 6.88
C LYS A 202 -16.47 29.79 5.55
N PRO A 203 -15.85 29.31 4.45
CA PRO A 203 -16.03 29.93 3.15
C PRO A 203 -17.47 29.83 2.62
N GLY A 204 -18.27 28.89 3.11
CA GLY A 204 -19.61 28.57 2.68
C GLY A 204 -19.65 27.30 1.81
N LEU A 205 -20.63 26.44 2.07
CA LEU A 205 -20.87 25.27 1.22
C LEU A 205 -21.71 25.66 0.01
N GLU A 206 -21.21 25.32 -1.16
CA GLU A 206 -21.93 25.44 -2.43
C GLU A 206 -22.65 24.12 -2.76
N ASP A 207 -23.69 24.20 -3.61
CA ASP A 207 -24.40 23.02 -4.08
C ASP A 207 -23.48 22.12 -4.90
N LEU A 208 -23.57 20.83 -4.69
CA LEU A 208 -22.67 19.83 -5.27
C LEU A 208 -23.24 19.30 -6.58
N CYS A 209 -22.48 19.34 -7.67
CA CYS A 209 -22.81 18.67 -8.91
C CYS A 209 -22.76 17.14 -8.71
N VAL A 210 -23.90 16.47 -8.98
CA VAL A 210 -24.10 15.05 -8.63
C VAL A 210 -24.47 14.15 -9.80
N SER A 211 -24.27 14.62 -11.03
CA SER A 211 -24.36 13.79 -12.24
C SER A 211 -23.32 14.19 -13.28
N ARG A 212 -23.12 13.33 -14.26
CA ARG A 212 -22.21 13.54 -15.39
C ARG A 212 -22.88 13.09 -16.69
N THR A 213 -22.50 13.76 -17.80
CA THR A 213 -22.87 13.37 -19.17
C THR A 213 -21.63 13.07 -20.03
N SER A 214 -20.43 13.38 -19.52
CA SER A 214 -19.18 13.29 -20.26
C SER A 214 -18.60 11.88 -20.39
N PHE A 215 -19.13 10.91 -19.64
CA PHE A 215 -18.77 9.49 -19.71
C PHE A 215 -19.98 8.61 -19.40
N SER A 216 -19.89 7.31 -19.68
CA SER A 216 -21.01 6.36 -19.56
C SER A 216 -20.84 5.30 -18.48
N TRP A 217 -19.63 5.10 -17.98
CA TRP A 217 -19.33 4.10 -16.97
C TRP A 217 -19.68 4.59 -15.56
N GLY A 218 -20.94 4.40 -15.16
CA GLY A 218 -21.52 4.81 -13.89
C GLY A 218 -22.95 4.32 -13.74
N VAL A 219 -23.58 4.58 -12.60
CA VAL A 219 -24.98 4.26 -12.38
C VAL A 219 -25.85 5.21 -13.20
N PRO A 220 -26.64 4.72 -14.17
CA PRO A 220 -27.50 5.60 -14.98
C PRO A 220 -28.64 6.18 -14.13
N VAL A 221 -28.98 7.45 -14.38
CA VAL A 221 -30.19 8.08 -13.80
C VAL A 221 -31.39 7.50 -14.53
N ASP A 222 -32.25 6.74 -13.83
CA ASP A 222 -33.33 5.95 -14.42
C ASP A 222 -34.37 6.80 -15.17
N PHE A 223 -34.66 8.01 -14.68
CA PHE A 223 -35.61 8.94 -15.28
C PHE A 223 -34.97 9.94 -16.26
N ASP A 224 -33.63 9.93 -16.42
CA ASP A 224 -32.88 10.75 -17.38
C ASP A 224 -31.61 10.00 -17.84
N PRO A 225 -31.73 9.02 -18.74
CA PRO A 225 -30.65 8.09 -19.10
C PRO A 225 -29.41 8.72 -19.77
N GLY A 226 -29.47 10.02 -20.10
CA GLY A 226 -28.32 10.78 -20.59
C GLY A 226 -27.32 11.14 -19.50
N HIS A 227 -27.68 10.91 -18.24
CA HIS A 227 -26.85 11.21 -17.09
C HIS A 227 -26.45 9.93 -16.34
N VAL A 228 -25.23 9.92 -15.80
CA VAL A 228 -24.80 8.95 -14.79
C VAL A 228 -24.66 9.65 -13.43
N VAL A 229 -24.98 8.93 -12.36
CA VAL A 229 -24.85 9.42 -10.98
C VAL A 229 -23.39 9.71 -10.66
N TYR A 230 -23.13 10.80 -9.96
CA TYR A 230 -21.79 11.16 -9.49
C TYR A 230 -21.22 10.12 -8.54
N VAL A 231 -19.97 9.77 -8.77
CA VAL A 231 -19.27 8.68 -8.09
C VAL A 231 -19.38 8.73 -6.56
N TRP A 232 -19.42 9.91 -5.94
CA TRP A 232 -19.50 10.01 -4.48
C TRP A 232 -20.89 9.74 -3.90
N ILE A 233 -22.00 9.93 -4.64
CA ILE A 233 -23.31 9.41 -4.21
C ILE A 233 -23.28 7.88 -4.26
N ASP A 234 -22.82 7.35 -5.39
CA ASP A 234 -22.64 5.93 -5.59
C ASP A 234 -21.76 5.32 -4.48
N ALA A 235 -20.55 5.84 -4.31
CA ALA A 235 -19.59 5.34 -3.33
C ALA A 235 -20.09 5.44 -1.89
N LEU A 236 -20.68 6.57 -1.44
CA LEU A 236 -21.02 6.76 -0.02
C LEU A 236 -22.18 5.91 0.47
N PHE A 237 -23.17 5.65 -0.38
CA PHE A 237 -24.30 4.80 -0.01
C PHE A 237 -23.95 3.30 0.07
N ASN A 238 -22.74 2.90 -0.32
CA ASN A 238 -22.28 1.52 -0.13
C ASN A 238 -22.46 1.03 1.31
N TYR A 239 -22.20 1.91 2.28
CA TYR A 239 -22.27 1.60 3.72
C TYR A 239 -23.66 1.18 4.18
N MET A 240 -24.70 1.55 3.46
CA MET A 240 -26.08 1.19 3.76
C MET A 240 -26.62 0.11 2.80
N THR A 241 -26.30 0.21 1.51
CA THR A 241 -26.78 -0.78 0.52
C THR A 241 -26.20 -2.15 0.79
N ALA A 242 -24.96 -2.24 1.28
CA ALA A 242 -24.37 -3.48 1.76
C ALA A 242 -25.11 -4.12 2.95
N LEU A 243 -25.98 -3.37 3.64
CA LEU A 243 -26.82 -3.88 4.74
C LEU A 243 -28.28 -4.16 4.30
N GLY A 244 -28.64 -3.84 3.03
CA GLY A 244 -29.99 -4.03 2.50
C GLY A 244 -30.80 -2.75 2.35
N PHE A 245 -30.18 -1.56 2.47
CA PHE A 245 -30.91 -0.32 2.21
C PHE A 245 -31.31 -0.21 0.75
N GLN A 246 -32.62 -0.04 0.48
CA GLN A 246 -33.23 0.05 -0.84
C GLN A 246 -33.04 -1.17 -1.75
N ASN A 247 -32.70 -2.32 -1.17
CA ASN A 247 -32.60 -3.60 -1.88
C ASN A 247 -33.00 -4.77 -0.97
N ASP A 248 -33.29 -5.93 -1.57
CA ASP A 248 -33.71 -7.15 -0.86
C ASP A 248 -32.56 -8.17 -0.70
N ARG A 249 -31.33 -7.80 -1.07
CA ARG A 249 -30.17 -8.68 -1.02
C ARG A 249 -29.79 -9.04 0.42
N TYR A 250 -29.85 -8.06 1.33
CA TYR A 250 -29.51 -8.20 2.72
C TYR A 250 -30.61 -7.62 3.61
N GLN A 251 -30.64 -8.03 4.89
CA GLN A 251 -31.63 -7.58 5.87
C GLN A 251 -30.98 -7.20 7.20
N ASP A 252 -29.77 -6.65 7.13
CA ASP A 252 -28.93 -6.34 8.27
C ASP A 252 -29.02 -4.88 8.73
N LEU A 253 -29.75 -4.03 7.97
CA LEU A 253 -29.79 -2.57 8.17
C LEU A 253 -30.22 -2.20 9.59
N GLU A 254 -31.32 -2.75 10.08
CA GLU A 254 -31.83 -2.44 11.42
C GLU A 254 -30.89 -2.91 12.54
N SER A 255 -30.08 -3.94 12.26
CA SER A 255 -29.15 -4.49 13.24
C SER A 255 -27.85 -3.71 13.35
N PHE A 256 -27.35 -3.15 12.25
CA PHE A 256 -26.01 -2.56 12.20
C PHE A 256 -25.98 -1.07 11.88
N TRP A 257 -27.02 -0.49 11.25
CA TRP A 257 -27.06 0.93 11.03
C TRP A 257 -27.65 1.69 12.24
N PRO A 258 -27.09 2.81 12.70
CA PRO A 258 -25.96 3.53 12.13
C PRO A 258 -24.59 2.88 12.45
N ALA A 259 -23.62 3.05 11.54
CA ALA A 259 -22.25 2.59 11.73
C ALA A 259 -21.62 3.19 12.99
N ASP A 260 -20.86 2.37 13.73
CA ASP A 260 -20.12 2.83 14.90
C ASP A 260 -18.92 3.70 14.49
N VAL A 261 -18.23 3.31 13.42
CA VAL A 261 -17.12 4.13 12.89
C VAL A 261 -16.82 3.81 11.42
N HIS A 262 -16.57 4.87 10.66
CA HIS A 262 -15.93 4.81 9.34
C HIS A 262 -14.47 5.22 9.50
N PHE A 263 -13.52 4.31 9.22
CA PHE A 263 -12.11 4.65 9.09
C PHE A 263 -11.83 5.09 7.65
N VAL A 264 -11.26 6.26 7.47
CA VAL A 264 -11.01 6.85 6.15
C VAL A 264 -9.66 7.57 6.12
N GLY A 265 -9.00 7.59 4.97
CA GLY A 265 -7.82 8.42 4.77
C GLY A 265 -8.18 9.91 4.81
N LYS A 266 -7.27 10.74 5.27
CA LYS A 266 -7.50 12.19 5.42
C LYS A 266 -7.92 12.88 4.11
N GLU A 267 -7.55 12.33 2.95
CA GLU A 267 -7.88 12.85 1.63
C GLU A 267 -9.37 12.81 1.29
N ILE A 268 -10.11 11.90 1.94
CA ILE A 268 -11.55 11.71 1.69
C ILE A 268 -12.42 12.09 2.90
N VAL A 269 -11.83 12.68 3.94
CA VAL A 269 -12.56 13.15 5.14
C VAL A 269 -13.67 14.12 4.76
N ARG A 270 -13.44 15.03 3.81
CA ARG A 270 -14.46 15.98 3.33
C ARG A 270 -15.74 15.27 2.87
N PHE A 271 -15.61 14.20 2.12
CA PHE A 271 -16.76 13.46 1.60
C PHE A 271 -17.53 12.75 2.73
N HIS A 272 -16.84 12.20 3.72
CA HIS A 272 -17.44 11.44 4.82
C HIS A 272 -17.96 12.33 5.95
N SER A 273 -17.41 13.53 6.12
CA SER A 273 -17.77 14.42 7.25
C SER A 273 -18.66 15.60 6.86
N ILE A 274 -18.74 15.94 5.58
CA ILE A 274 -19.57 17.03 5.07
C ILE A 274 -20.68 16.51 4.16
N ILE A 275 -20.30 15.80 3.08
CA ILE A 275 -21.24 15.39 2.03
C ILE A 275 -22.12 14.24 2.51
N TRP A 276 -21.52 13.19 3.08
CA TRP A 276 -22.24 12.02 3.59
C TRP A 276 -23.32 12.36 4.61
N PRO A 277 -23.03 13.08 5.71
CA PRO A 277 -24.08 13.46 6.66
C PRO A 277 -25.16 14.34 6.04
N ALA A 278 -24.83 15.25 5.11
CA ALA A 278 -25.82 16.08 4.42
C ALA A 278 -26.78 15.24 3.58
N MET A 279 -26.29 14.22 2.85
CA MET A 279 -27.13 13.31 2.09
C MET A 279 -28.04 12.47 2.99
N LEU A 280 -27.52 11.97 4.11
CA LEU A 280 -28.34 11.26 5.10
C LEU A 280 -29.41 12.15 5.70
N MET A 281 -29.07 13.41 6.01
CA MET A 281 -30.02 14.40 6.51
C MET A 281 -31.14 14.70 5.51
N SER A 282 -30.84 14.70 4.19
CA SER A 282 -31.84 14.93 3.14
C SER A 282 -32.87 13.80 3.05
N LEU A 283 -32.46 12.61 3.45
CA LEU A 283 -33.31 11.41 3.49
C LEU A 283 -33.91 11.12 4.87
N ASN A 284 -33.66 12.00 5.87
CA ASN A 284 -34.03 11.82 7.27
C ASN A 284 -33.52 10.48 7.87
N LEU A 285 -32.31 10.07 7.49
CA LEU A 285 -31.66 8.85 7.95
C LEU A 285 -30.74 9.15 9.16
N PRO A 286 -30.55 8.18 10.07
CA PRO A 286 -29.58 8.30 11.15
C PRO A 286 -28.16 8.47 10.61
N LEU A 287 -27.35 9.29 11.28
CA LEU A 287 -25.94 9.49 10.93
C LEU A 287 -25.06 8.42 11.55
N PRO A 288 -23.93 8.04 10.94
CA PRO A 288 -22.89 7.26 11.60
C PRO A 288 -22.49 7.91 12.92
N LYS A 289 -22.08 7.11 13.89
CA LYS A 289 -21.67 7.62 15.20
C LYS A 289 -20.34 8.37 15.12
N LYS A 290 -19.42 7.90 14.23
CA LYS A 290 -18.09 8.48 14.10
C LYS A 290 -17.49 8.29 12.69
N VAL A 291 -16.72 9.30 12.28
CA VAL A 291 -15.75 9.24 11.17
C VAL A 291 -14.36 9.50 11.74
N TYR A 292 -13.42 8.61 11.49
CA TYR A 292 -12.03 8.78 11.91
C TYR A 292 -11.12 8.94 10.68
N GLY A 293 -10.55 10.13 10.55
CA GLY A 293 -9.66 10.49 9.44
C GLY A 293 -8.20 10.21 9.76
N HIS A 294 -7.68 9.06 9.34
CA HIS A 294 -6.30 8.68 9.59
C HIS A 294 -5.29 9.43 8.69
N GLY A 295 -4.02 9.48 9.12
CA GLY A 295 -2.93 10.08 8.37
C GLY A 295 -2.45 9.21 7.20
N TRP A 296 -1.59 9.76 6.37
CA TRP A 296 -0.95 9.04 5.26
C TRP A 296 0.31 8.30 5.70
N LEU A 297 0.61 7.23 5.00
CA LEU A 297 1.97 6.73 4.92
C LEU A 297 2.69 7.46 3.79
N LEU A 298 3.76 8.15 4.16
CA LEU A 298 4.63 8.90 3.25
C LEU A 298 5.88 8.05 2.95
N LEU A 299 6.43 8.21 1.76
CA LEU A 299 7.74 7.68 1.38
C LEU A 299 8.66 8.86 1.07
N ASP A 300 9.82 8.93 1.69
CA ASP A 300 10.78 10.05 1.55
C ASP A 300 10.15 11.43 1.79
N GLY A 301 9.23 11.50 2.78
CA GLY A 301 8.50 12.73 3.11
C GLY A 301 7.42 13.14 2.10
N GLY A 302 7.18 12.35 1.05
CA GLY A 302 6.16 12.58 0.04
C GLY A 302 5.03 11.55 0.03
N LYS A 303 3.84 11.94 -0.45
CA LYS A 303 2.73 11.00 -0.65
C LYS A 303 3.10 9.92 -1.67
N MET A 304 2.84 8.66 -1.33
CA MET A 304 2.94 7.56 -2.29
C MET A 304 1.98 7.78 -3.45
N SER A 305 2.50 7.71 -4.66
CA SER A 305 1.71 7.90 -5.87
C SER A 305 2.23 7.01 -7.00
N LYS A 306 1.35 6.26 -7.62
CA LYS A 306 1.67 5.40 -8.76
C LYS A 306 2.27 6.17 -9.94
N SER A 307 1.84 7.42 -10.13
CA SER A 307 2.40 8.29 -11.18
C SER A 307 3.82 8.79 -10.89
N LYS A 308 4.30 8.65 -9.64
CA LYS A 308 5.68 8.99 -9.24
C LYS A 308 6.59 7.76 -9.15
N GLY A 309 6.05 6.54 -9.36
CA GLY A 309 6.82 5.30 -9.24
C GLY A 309 7.31 4.95 -7.83
N ASN A 310 6.83 5.67 -6.79
CA ASN A 310 7.26 5.48 -5.41
C ASN A 310 6.24 4.67 -4.58
N VAL A 311 5.74 3.57 -5.12
CA VAL A 311 4.73 2.72 -4.46
C VAL A 311 5.40 1.51 -3.82
N VAL A 312 5.06 1.23 -2.58
CA VAL A 312 5.51 0.03 -1.85
C VAL A 312 4.46 -1.07 -2.00
N ASP A 313 4.88 -2.21 -2.54
CA ASP A 313 4.02 -3.37 -2.76
C ASP A 313 3.87 -4.20 -1.48
N PRO A 314 2.65 -4.32 -0.92
CA PRO A 314 2.41 -5.10 0.29
C PRO A 314 2.62 -6.61 0.09
N TYR A 315 2.50 -7.15 -1.12
CA TYR A 315 2.78 -8.56 -1.42
C TYR A 315 4.25 -8.88 -1.16
N ILE A 316 5.16 -8.08 -1.74
CA ILE A 316 6.61 -8.25 -1.55
C ILE A 316 6.96 -8.20 -0.06
N LEU A 317 6.42 -7.23 0.66
CA LEU A 317 6.73 -7.10 2.08
C LEU A 317 6.16 -8.27 2.91
N ALA A 318 4.93 -8.72 2.62
CA ALA A 318 4.31 -9.83 3.33
C ALA A 318 5.04 -11.17 3.08
N GLU A 319 5.50 -11.42 1.86
CA GLU A 319 6.29 -12.62 1.52
C GLU A 319 7.66 -12.62 2.20
N ARG A 320 8.34 -11.48 2.25
CA ARG A 320 9.68 -11.39 2.82
C ARG A 320 9.71 -11.35 4.34
N PHE A 321 8.79 -10.65 4.96
CA PHE A 321 8.82 -10.37 6.40
C PHE A 321 7.75 -11.13 7.19
N GLY A 322 6.78 -11.71 6.49
CA GLY A 322 5.60 -12.33 7.11
C GLY A 322 4.48 -11.33 7.36
N VAL A 323 3.26 -11.82 7.26
CA VAL A 323 2.04 -11.00 7.36
C VAL A 323 1.91 -10.34 8.73
N ASP A 324 2.10 -11.08 9.82
CA ASP A 324 1.96 -10.56 11.18
C ASP A 324 3.01 -9.47 11.50
N ALA A 325 4.24 -9.63 10.99
CA ALA A 325 5.28 -8.61 11.16
C ALA A 325 4.92 -7.32 10.43
N LEU A 326 4.37 -7.42 9.22
CA LEU A 326 3.91 -6.26 8.45
C LEU A 326 2.70 -5.58 9.13
N ARG A 327 1.71 -6.34 9.58
CA ARG A 327 0.54 -5.84 10.34
C ARG A 327 0.98 -5.10 11.60
N PHE A 328 1.88 -5.70 12.37
CA PHE A 328 2.47 -5.09 13.56
C PHE A 328 3.17 -3.77 13.24
N PHE A 329 4.07 -3.78 12.26
CA PHE A 329 4.80 -2.59 11.85
C PHE A 329 3.87 -1.43 11.50
N LEU A 330 2.85 -1.67 10.68
CA LEU A 330 1.91 -0.65 10.25
C LEU A 330 1.21 0.04 11.43
N LEU A 331 0.84 -0.70 12.47
CA LEU A 331 0.11 -0.17 13.62
C LEU A 331 1.00 0.23 14.80
N ARG A 332 2.27 -0.17 14.80
CA ARG A 332 3.25 0.13 15.86
C ARG A 332 4.05 1.39 15.59
N SER A 333 4.42 1.63 14.32
CA SER A 333 5.42 2.63 13.99
C SER A 333 4.88 4.04 13.85
N PHE A 334 3.56 4.20 13.65
CA PHE A 334 2.95 5.49 13.36
C PHE A 334 1.70 5.75 14.20
N PRO A 335 1.49 7.00 14.71
CA PRO A 335 0.19 7.39 15.28
C PRO A 335 -0.89 7.38 14.20
N PHE A 336 -2.00 6.66 14.41
CA PHE A 336 -3.01 6.46 13.38
C PHE A 336 -3.63 7.77 12.85
N GLY A 337 -3.80 8.77 13.71
CA GLY A 337 -4.36 10.09 13.34
C GLY A 337 -3.39 11.05 12.65
N SER A 338 -2.11 10.69 12.47
CA SER A 338 -1.05 11.54 11.92
C SER A 338 -0.33 10.86 10.77
N ASP A 339 0.33 11.64 9.92
CA ASP A 339 1.16 11.10 8.85
C ASP A 339 2.37 10.36 9.42
N GLY A 340 2.78 9.26 8.77
CA GLY A 340 3.95 8.48 9.11
C GLY A 340 4.89 8.31 7.93
N ASN A 341 6.19 8.41 8.15
CA ASN A 341 7.19 8.14 7.12
C ASN A 341 7.57 6.65 7.13
N PHE A 342 7.21 5.97 6.06
CA PHE A 342 7.62 4.59 5.82
C PHE A 342 9.06 4.57 5.31
N SER A 343 9.88 3.64 5.83
CA SER A 343 11.10 3.19 5.17
C SER A 343 11.35 1.71 5.44
N ASN A 344 12.08 1.05 4.55
CA ASN A 344 12.44 -0.36 4.71
C ASN A 344 13.35 -0.57 5.94
N GLU A 345 14.25 0.38 6.22
CA GLU A 345 15.10 0.37 7.40
C GLU A 345 14.27 0.39 8.68
N LEU A 346 13.25 1.26 8.74
CA LEU A 346 12.36 1.34 9.90
C LEU A 346 11.58 0.03 10.09
N LEU A 347 11.09 -0.58 9.00
CA LEU A 347 10.40 -1.87 9.02
C LEU A 347 11.32 -2.96 9.58
N ILE A 348 12.52 -3.13 9.02
CA ILE A 348 13.49 -4.16 9.45
C ILE A 348 13.91 -3.93 10.89
N ASN A 349 14.20 -2.68 11.28
CA ASN A 349 14.58 -2.35 12.65
C ASN A 349 13.46 -2.66 13.65
N THR A 350 12.19 -2.32 13.32
CA THR A 350 11.04 -2.64 14.17
C THR A 350 10.87 -4.15 14.35
N ILE A 351 11.03 -4.93 13.28
CA ILE A 351 11.00 -6.41 13.37
C ILE A 351 12.14 -6.93 14.23
N ASN A 352 13.36 -6.46 14.03
CA ASN A 352 14.52 -6.94 14.76
C ASN A 352 14.47 -6.60 16.25
N VAL A 353 14.07 -5.38 16.60
CA VAL A 353 14.04 -4.89 17.98
C VAL A 353 12.81 -5.40 18.72
N ASP A 354 11.62 -5.04 18.25
CA ASP A 354 10.38 -5.32 18.96
C ASP A 354 10.01 -6.81 18.86
N LEU A 355 10.03 -7.39 17.64
CA LEU A 355 9.53 -8.74 17.44
C LEU A 355 10.57 -9.83 17.67
N ALA A 356 11.78 -9.72 17.12
CA ALA A 356 12.80 -10.76 17.28
C ALA A 356 13.45 -10.71 18.67
N ASN A 357 13.98 -9.54 19.08
CA ASN A 357 14.71 -9.41 20.34
C ASN A 357 13.79 -9.37 21.56
N ASP A 358 12.70 -8.60 21.53
CA ASP A 358 11.87 -8.45 22.72
C ASP A 358 10.85 -9.59 22.85
N LEU A 359 9.87 -9.67 21.95
CA LEU A 359 8.79 -10.66 22.03
C LEU A 359 9.29 -12.08 21.77
N GLY A 360 9.98 -12.29 20.64
CA GLY A 360 10.41 -13.62 20.20
C GLY A 360 11.39 -14.26 21.17
N ASN A 361 12.34 -13.46 21.68
CA ASN A 361 13.31 -13.93 22.69
C ASN A 361 12.62 -14.23 24.03
N LEU A 362 11.70 -13.37 24.50
CA LEU A 362 10.95 -13.64 25.73
C LEU A 362 10.21 -14.98 25.66
N VAL A 363 9.42 -15.19 24.60
CA VAL A 363 8.64 -16.43 24.42
C VAL A 363 9.55 -17.64 24.34
N SER A 364 10.58 -17.59 23.49
CA SER A 364 11.47 -18.73 23.25
C SER A 364 12.30 -19.09 24.48
N ARG A 365 12.89 -18.10 25.18
CA ARG A 365 13.65 -18.31 26.40
C ARG A 365 12.79 -18.87 27.54
N THR A 366 11.59 -18.31 27.73
CA THR A 366 10.68 -18.73 28.79
C THR A 366 10.24 -20.17 28.60
N VAL A 367 9.76 -20.54 27.41
CA VAL A 367 9.35 -21.92 27.11
C VAL A 367 10.53 -22.88 27.20
N ALA A 368 11.68 -22.54 26.63
CA ALA A 368 12.86 -23.39 26.68
C ALA A 368 13.37 -23.62 28.12
N MET A 369 13.33 -22.60 28.98
CA MET A 369 13.71 -22.77 30.40
C MET A 369 12.70 -23.62 31.17
N ALA A 370 11.39 -23.44 30.92
CA ALA A 370 10.36 -24.28 31.54
C ALA A 370 10.57 -25.75 31.19
N GLN A 371 10.76 -26.06 29.92
CA GLN A 371 11.03 -27.44 29.47
C GLN A 371 12.34 -28.00 29.98
N LYS A 372 13.40 -27.19 29.93
CA LYS A 372 14.74 -27.64 30.38
C LYS A 372 14.78 -28.01 31.87
N TYR A 373 14.09 -27.25 32.73
CA TYR A 373 14.22 -27.40 34.17
C TYR A 373 13.13 -28.25 34.80
N PHE A 374 11.95 -28.32 34.16
CA PHE A 374 10.77 -29.03 34.70
C PHE A 374 10.12 -30.01 33.71
N GLY A 375 10.63 -30.12 32.49
CA GLY A 375 9.97 -30.88 31.44
C GLY A 375 8.72 -30.17 30.92
N ASP A 376 7.63 -30.93 30.75
CA ASP A 376 6.42 -30.35 30.13
C ASP A 376 5.58 -29.49 31.09
N HIS A 377 5.73 -29.66 32.41
CA HIS A 377 4.86 -29.08 33.43
C HIS A 377 5.63 -28.35 34.50
N LEU A 378 5.11 -27.25 35.00
CA LEU A 378 5.63 -26.61 36.19
C LEU A 378 5.05 -27.29 37.43
N PRO A 379 5.89 -27.45 38.52
CA PRO A 379 5.40 -28.03 39.76
C PRO A 379 4.33 -27.12 40.42
N ALA A 380 3.39 -27.73 41.13
CA ALA A 380 2.35 -27.03 41.89
C ALA A 380 2.99 -26.24 43.08
N GLU A 381 4.07 -26.76 43.66
CA GLU A 381 4.78 -26.08 44.71
C GLU A 381 5.62 -24.94 44.15
N GLN A 382 5.25 -23.71 44.50
CA GLN A 382 5.87 -22.50 44.02
C GLN A 382 6.09 -21.50 45.15
N GLN A 383 7.26 -20.89 45.19
CA GLN A 383 7.61 -19.89 46.19
C GLN A 383 7.65 -18.49 45.58
N ALA A 384 6.72 -17.64 45.98
CA ALA A 384 6.68 -16.24 45.59
C ALA A 384 7.75 -15.41 46.34
N ASP A 385 8.26 -14.39 45.68
CA ASP A 385 9.05 -13.33 46.31
C ASP A 385 8.27 -12.01 46.09
N GLN A 386 7.62 -11.53 47.16
CA GLN A 386 6.71 -10.38 47.05
C GLN A 386 7.40 -9.13 46.54
N GLU A 387 8.66 -8.92 46.87
CA GLU A 387 9.39 -7.72 46.44
C GLU A 387 9.79 -7.81 44.95
N LYS A 388 10.37 -8.93 44.53
CA LYS A 388 10.85 -9.11 43.16
C LYS A 388 9.74 -9.34 42.14
N ASP A 389 8.63 -9.94 42.56
CA ASP A 389 7.51 -10.27 41.65
C ASP A 389 6.54 -9.11 41.47
N ALA A 390 6.40 -8.21 42.46
CA ALA A 390 5.35 -7.22 42.58
C ALA A 390 5.17 -6.35 41.31
N GLU A 391 6.26 -5.82 40.79
CA GLU A 391 6.23 -4.90 39.66
C GLU A 391 5.69 -5.60 38.38
N LEU A 392 6.23 -6.80 38.04
CA LEU A 392 5.79 -7.55 36.88
C LEU A 392 4.32 -7.95 36.99
N LEU A 393 3.91 -8.46 38.15
CA LEU A 393 2.53 -8.87 38.40
C LEU A 393 1.54 -7.68 38.29
N ALA A 394 1.90 -6.55 38.88
CA ALA A 394 1.08 -5.34 38.80
C ALA A 394 0.93 -4.82 37.36
N MET A 395 2.04 -4.79 36.62
CA MET A 395 2.03 -4.38 35.22
C MET A 395 1.20 -5.32 34.34
N ALA A 396 1.37 -6.63 34.48
CA ALA A 396 0.65 -7.64 33.70
C ALA A 396 -0.85 -7.67 34.04
N SER A 397 -1.22 -7.58 35.33
CA SER A 397 -2.61 -7.56 35.78
C SER A 397 -3.37 -6.30 35.31
N GLY A 398 -2.70 -5.15 35.24
CA GLY A 398 -3.30 -3.89 34.79
C GLY A 398 -3.21 -3.64 33.29
N LEU A 399 -2.58 -4.54 32.53
CA LEU A 399 -2.28 -4.31 31.12
C LEU A 399 -3.55 -4.22 30.26
N ARG A 400 -4.51 -5.12 30.45
CA ARG A 400 -5.75 -5.16 29.64
C ARG A 400 -6.50 -3.84 29.70
N ASP A 401 -6.62 -3.23 30.89
CA ASP A 401 -7.40 -2.01 31.04
C ASP A 401 -6.69 -0.82 30.39
N LYS A 402 -5.36 -0.71 30.52
CA LYS A 402 -4.56 0.30 29.80
C LYS A 402 -4.63 0.10 28.29
N TYR A 403 -4.52 -1.13 27.84
CA TYR A 403 -4.68 -1.48 26.43
C TYR A 403 -6.06 -1.08 25.90
N GLN A 404 -7.14 -1.42 26.63
CA GLN A 404 -8.50 -1.07 26.27
C GLN A 404 -8.66 0.44 26.14
N GLU A 405 -8.14 1.22 27.08
CA GLU A 405 -8.19 2.70 27.02
C GLU A 405 -7.60 3.24 25.72
N GLN A 406 -6.50 2.68 25.25
CA GLN A 406 -5.87 3.11 24.00
C GLN A 406 -6.64 2.63 22.76
N MET A 407 -7.14 1.40 22.78
CA MET A 407 -7.93 0.85 21.66
C MET A 407 -9.23 1.62 21.45
N GLU A 408 -9.94 2.01 22.51
CA GLU A 408 -11.17 2.81 22.40
C GLU A 408 -10.94 4.24 21.85
N LYS A 409 -9.69 4.72 21.89
CA LYS A 409 -9.25 5.98 21.29
C LYS A 409 -8.65 5.79 19.88
N TYR A 410 -8.67 4.58 19.33
CA TYR A 410 -8.01 4.22 18.08
C TYR A 410 -6.49 4.50 18.08
N ALA A 411 -5.88 4.55 19.26
CA ALA A 411 -4.45 4.78 19.46
C ALA A 411 -3.66 3.46 19.44
N PHE A 412 -3.68 2.76 18.30
CA PHE A 412 -3.09 1.42 18.11
C PHE A 412 -1.62 1.38 18.53
N GLN A 413 -0.83 2.39 18.13
CA GLN A 413 0.58 2.49 18.50
C GLN A 413 0.76 2.49 20.02
N ASN A 414 -0.08 3.25 20.75
CA ASN A 414 -0.01 3.32 22.20
C ASN A 414 -0.48 2.01 22.86
N ALA A 415 -1.52 1.37 22.32
CA ALA A 415 -1.98 0.05 22.80
C ALA A 415 -0.85 -0.99 22.70
N LEU A 416 -0.15 -1.04 21.58
CA LEU A 416 1.03 -1.88 21.39
C LEU A 416 2.17 -1.47 22.33
N ALA A 417 2.39 -0.18 22.55
CA ALA A 417 3.43 0.29 23.48
C ALA A 417 3.18 -0.18 24.93
N GLU A 418 1.91 -0.21 25.40
CA GLU A 418 1.59 -0.75 26.73
C GLU A 418 1.95 -2.25 26.83
N ILE A 419 1.68 -3.05 25.79
CA ILE A 419 2.07 -4.47 25.75
C ILE A 419 3.61 -4.59 25.81
N PHE A 420 4.33 -3.83 25.00
CA PHE A 420 5.79 -3.92 24.92
C PHE A 420 6.52 -3.40 26.18
N LYS A 421 5.92 -2.49 26.96
CA LYS A 421 6.41 -2.15 28.31
C LYS A 421 6.42 -3.38 29.23
N VAL A 422 5.38 -4.21 29.18
CA VAL A 422 5.29 -5.42 30.00
C VAL A 422 6.26 -6.49 29.49
N ILE A 423 6.39 -6.66 28.17
CA ILE A 423 7.38 -7.56 27.56
C ILE A 423 8.81 -7.19 27.97
N SER A 424 9.16 -5.91 27.88
CA SER A 424 10.48 -5.40 28.31
C SER A 424 10.71 -5.63 29.80
N ARG A 425 9.70 -5.39 30.65
CA ARG A 425 9.77 -5.69 32.09
C ARG A 425 9.98 -7.19 32.36
N ALA A 426 9.31 -8.06 31.60
CA ALA A 426 9.47 -9.50 31.72
C ALA A 426 10.88 -9.95 31.33
N ASN A 427 11.47 -9.42 30.27
CA ASN A 427 12.86 -9.69 29.91
C ASN A 427 13.82 -9.28 31.02
N LYS A 428 13.65 -8.09 31.62
CA LYS A 428 14.45 -7.64 32.76
C LYS A 428 14.25 -8.53 34.00
N TYR A 429 13.02 -8.99 34.23
CA TYR A 429 12.71 -9.91 35.34
C TYR A 429 13.44 -11.25 35.21
N ILE A 430 13.64 -11.76 33.99
CA ILE A 430 14.50 -12.95 33.76
C ILE A 430 15.92 -12.69 34.28
N ASP A 431 16.51 -11.56 33.92
CA ASP A 431 17.91 -11.26 34.29
C ASP A 431 18.05 -11.01 35.80
N GLU A 432 17.09 -10.33 36.42
CA GLU A 432 17.08 -10.06 37.88
C GLU A 432 16.91 -11.33 38.72
N ASN A 433 16.18 -12.33 38.26
CA ASN A 433 15.96 -13.59 38.98
C ASN A 433 16.97 -14.66 38.60
N ALA A 434 17.70 -14.49 37.49
CA ALA A 434 18.72 -15.42 37.01
C ALA A 434 18.29 -16.91 37.10
N PRO A 435 17.26 -17.37 36.37
CA PRO A 435 16.72 -18.74 36.49
C PRO A 435 17.77 -19.84 36.38
N TRP A 436 18.83 -19.60 35.61
CA TRP A 436 19.96 -20.52 35.45
C TRP A 436 20.82 -20.64 36.71
N VAL A 437 20.72 -19.70 37.64
CA VAL A 437 21.36 -19.79 38.97
C VAL A 437 20.45 -20.55 39.92
N LEU A 438 19.15 -20.21 39.96
CA LEU A 438 18.15 -20.92 40.78
C LEU A 438 18.12 -22.42 40.46
N ALA A 439 18.30 -22.78 39.21
CA ALA A 439 18.27 -24.18 38.74
C ALA A 439 19.42 -25.04 39.28
N LYS A 440 20.46 -24.45 39.91
CA LYS A 440 21.62 -25.19 40.47
C LYS A 440 21.35 -25.76 41.85
N SER A 441 20.27 -25.35 42.55
CA SER A 441 19.93 -25.79 43.89
C SER A 441 18.53 -26.41 43.94
N GLU A 442 18.40 -27.58 44.51
CA GLU A 442 17.08 -28.22 44.72
C GLU A 442 16.16 -27.36 45.62
N GLU A 443 16.73 -26.69 46.62
CA GLU A 443 15.99 -25.81 47.54
C GLU A 443 15.40 -24.59 46.85
N GLN A 444 15.99 -24.16 45.72
CA GLN A 444 15.54 -23.02 44.93
C GLN A 444 14.55 -23.40 43.83
N LYS A 445 14.26 -24.69 43.62
CA LYS A 445 13.33 -25.15 42.60
C LYS A 445 11.92 -24.55 42.72
N PRO A 446 11.30 -24.44 43.92
CA PRO A 446 9.99 -23.79 44.06
C PRO A 446 10.04 -22.31 43.66
N ARG A 447 11.16 -21.61 43.94
CA ARG A 447 11.33 -20.22 43.45
C ARG A 447 11.48 -20.17 41.92
N LEU A 448 12.29 -21.05 41.35
CA LEU A 448 12.46 -21.16 39.91
C LEU A 448 11.12 -21.42 39.21
N ALA A 449 10.30 -22.34 39.75
CA ALA A 449 8.97 -22.65 39.23
C ALA A 449 8.08 -21.41 39.23
N ARG A 450 8.10 -20.62 40.30
CA ARG A 450 7.32 -19.36 40.38
C ARG A 450 7.80 -18.34 39.39
N VAL A 451 9.09 -18.15 39.20
CA VAL A 451 9.65 -17.22 38.21
C VAL A 451 9.18 -17.59 36.81
N LEU A 452 9.29 -18.87 36.43
CA LEU A 452 8.87 -19.33 35.11
C LEU A 452 7.36 -19.24 34.94
N TYR A 453 6.57 -19.54 35.96
CA TYR A 453 5.12 -19.35 35.94
C TYR A 453 4.73 -17.88 35.66
N ASN A 454 5.36 -16.95 36.40
CA ASN A 454 5.11 -15.52 36.20
C ASN A 454 5.42 -15.07 34.77
N LEU A 455 6.49 -15.59 34.17
CA LEU A 455 6.87 -15.30 32.79
C LEU A 455 5.90 -15.91 31.78
N LEU A 456 5.51 -17.20 31.93
CA LEU A 456 4.57 -17.86 31.04
C LEU A 456 3.19 -17.18 31.08
N GLU A 457 2.72 -16.81 32.27
CA GLU A 457 1.46 -16.09 32.44
C GLU A 457 1.51 -14.68 31.82
N THR A 458 2.64 -13.98 31.95
CA THR A 458 2.86 -12.69 31.28
C THR A 458 2.84 -12.85 29.76
N VAL A 459 3.48 -13.91 29.24
CA VAL A 459 3.47 -14.24 27.80
C VAL A 459 2.04 -14.53 27.33
N ARG A 460 1.22 -15.23 28.13
CA ARG A 460 -0.19 -15.50 27.82
C ARG A 460 -0.99 -14.21 27.69
N ILE A 461 -0.86 -13.32 28.67
CA ILE A 461 -1.61 -12.03 28.67
C ILE A 461 -1.16 -11.17 27.49
N CYS A 462 0.14 -11.01 27.29
CA CYS A 462 0.68 -10.21 26.16
C CYS A 462 0.27 -10.83 24.82
N GLY A 463 0.42 -12.14 24.65
CA GLY A 463 0.03 -12.87 23.44
C GLY A 463 -1.47 -12.73 23.11
N GLY A 464 -2.33 -12.82 24.12
CA GLY A 464 -3.78 -12.63 23.95
C GLY A 464 -4.11 -11.22 23.48
N LEU A 465 -3.49 -10.18 24.04
CA LEU A 465 -3.73 -8.79 23.62
C LEU A 465 -3.11 -8.47 22.26
N LEU A 466 -2.16 -9.26 21.76
CA LEU A 466 -1.62 -9.14 20.40
C LEU A 466 -2.53 -9.74 19.32
N THR A 467 -3.54 -10.54 19.67
CA THR A 467 -4.43 -11.22 18.71
C THR A 467 -5.03 -10.28 17.64
N PRO A 468 -5.48 -9.05 17.95
CA PRO A 468 -6.01 -8.15 16.94
C PRO A 468 -4.96 -7.71 15.90
N PHE A 469 -3.70 -7.64 16.29
CA PHE A 469 -2.60 -7.13 15.48
C PHE A 469 -1.88 -8.25 14.72
N MET A 470 -1.59 -9.36 15.41
CA MET A 470 -0.80 -10.50 14.95
C MET A 470 -1.53 -11.82 15.25
N PRO A 471 -2.61 -12.14 14.53
CA PRO A 471 -3.47 -13.29 14.86
C PRO A 471 -2.75 -14.63 14.82
N ASP A 472 -1.86 -14.84 13.85
CA ASP A 472 -1.14 -16.11 13.67
C ASP A 472 -0.06 -16.27 14.75
N THR A 473 0.64 -15.18 15.09
CA THR A 473 1.61 -15.16 16.19
C THR A 473 0.95 -15.42 17.54
N ALA A 474 -0.21 -14.82 17.80
CA ALA A 474 -0.98 -15.06 19.02
C ALA A 474 -1.44 -16.52 19.13
N ALA A 475 -1.91 -17.11 18.03
CA ALA A 475 -2.28 -18.51 17.96
C ALA A 475 -1.06 -19.44 18.23
N GLU A 476 0.10 -19.13 17.67
CA GLU A 476 1.33 -19.90 17.92
C GLU A 476 1.79 -19.75 19.39
N ILE A 477 1.68 -18.56 19.99
CA ILE A 477 1.96 -18.36 21.42
C ILE A 477 0.99 -19.22 22.27
N ALA A 478 -0.31 -19.19 21.99
CA ALA A 478 -1.30 -20.01 22.69
C ALA A 478 -0.94 -21.50 22.62
N LYS A 479 -0.56 -22.00 21.45
CA LYS A 479 -0.13 -23.37 21.22
C LYS A 479 1.12 -23.72 22.06
N ARG A 480 2.13 -22.82 22.11
CA ARG A 480 3.33 -23.03 22.94
C ARG A 480 3.06 -23.06 24.42
N LEU A 481 1.97 -22.44 24.83
CA LEU A 481 1.45 -22.48 26.19
C LEU A 481 0.39 -23.59 26.39
N GLY A 482 0.44 -24.66 25.58
CA GLY A 482 -0.44 -25.82 25.70
C GLY A 482 -1.91 -25.55 25.42
N GLY A 483 -2.23 -24.60 24.58
CA GLY A 483 -3.61 -24.19 24.27
C GLY A 483 -4.23 -23.28 25.35
N ALA A 484 -3.41 -22.43 25.98
CA ALA A 484 -3.85 -21.53 27.05
C ALA A 484 -5.03 -20.66 26.64
N ASP A 485 -5.95 -20.42 27.56
CA ASP A 485 -7.08 -19.51 27.36
C ASP A 485 -6.60 -18.07 27.22
N MET A 486 -6.84 -17.47 26.05
CA MET A 486 -6.56 -16.08 25.73
C MET A 486 -7.85 -15.28 25.48
N SER A 487 -9.00 -15.75 26.00
CA SER A 487 -10.25 -15.02 25.93
C SER A 487 -10.15 -13.68 26.65
N TRP A 488 -10.91 -12.70 26.18
CA TRP A 488 -10.90 -11.33 26.73
C TRP A 488 -11.06 -11.31 28.26
N ASP A 489 -11.95 -12.13 28.79
CA ASP A 489 -12.23 -12.18 30.23
C ASP A 489 -11.06 -12.81 31.02
N SER A 490 -10.29 -13.70 30.42
CA SER A 490 -9.12 -14.32 31.06
C SER A 490 -7.92 -13.36 31.16
N LEU A 491 -7.85 -12.35 30.29
CA LEU A 491 -6.71 -11.45 30.18
C LEU A 491 -6.63 -10.36 31.27
N ASN A 492 -7.68 -10.17 32.07
CA ASN A 492 -7.65 -9.23 33.20
C ASN A 492 -7.22 -9.86 34.53
N ARG A 493 -6.96 -11.16 34.53
CA ARG A 493 -6.62 -11.91 35.73
C ARG A 493 -5.27 -12.59 35.56
N PHE A 494 -4.32 -12.20 36.39
CA PHE A 494 -3.05 -12.89 36.50
C PHE A 494 -3.26 -14.21 37.26
N GLY A 495 -2.66 -15.30 36.78
CA GLY A 495 -2.83 -16.62 37.38
C GLY A 495 -3.94 -17.48 36.74
N ALA A 496 -4.33 -17.16 35.52
CA ALA A 496 -5.29 -17.95 34.75
C ALA A 496 -4.63 -19.12 33.99
N LEU A 497 -3.31 -19.08 33.79
CA LEU A 497 -2.58 -20.20 33.20
C LEU A 497 -2.56 -21.39 34.17
N ASN A 498 -2.96 -22.57 33.70
CA ASN A 498 -2.79 -23.78 34.49
C ASN A 498 -1.32 -24.21 34.49
N ALA A 499 -0.69 -24.28 35.66
CA ALA A 499 0.71 -24.69 35.82
C ALA A 499 1.00 -26.13 35.31
N GLU A 500 -0.02 -26.98 35.29
CA GLU A 500 0.08 -28.37 34.80
C GLU A 500 -0.02 -28.46 33.26
N THR A 501 -0.25 -27.33 32.58
CA THR A 501 -0.34 -27.32 31.12
C THR A 501 1.03 -27.49 30.48
N ALA A 502 1.15 -28.47 29.57
CA ALA A 502 2.39 -28.75 28.87
C ALA A 502 2.81 -27.59 27.97
N THR A 503 4.05 -27.12 28.14
CA THR A 503 4.63 -26.15 27.20
C THR A 503 5.22 -26.86 25.99
N VAL A 504 5.16 -26.21 24.81
CA VAL A 504 5.65 -26.77 23.54
C VAL A 504 6.72 -25.85 22.94
N ALA A 505 7.90 -26.40 22.70
CA ALA A 505 8.95 -25.68 21.99
C ALA A 505 8.58 -25.50 20.50
N GLY A 506 9.14 -24.49 19.89
CA GLY A 506 8.97 -24.22 18.46
C GLY A 506 10.14 -23.41 17.90
N PRO A 507 10.19 -23.20 16.59
CA PRO A 507 11.18 -22.34 15.94
C PRO A 507 11.06 -20.90 16.46
N ALA A 508 12.04 -20.05 16.16
CA ALA A 508 11.95 -18.63 16.48
C ALA A 508 10.66 -18.04 15.85
N LEU A 509 9.88 -17.27 16.64
CA LEU A 509 8.66 -16.62 16.14
C LEU A 509 9.00 -15.63 15.02
N PHE A 510 10.07 -14.87 15.21
CA PHE A 510 10.60 -13.92 14.26
C PHE A 510 12.12 -14.13 14.16
N PRO A 511 12.64 -14.57 13.01
CA PRO A 511 14.07 -14.65 12.78
C PRO A 511 14.66 -13.23 12.70
N ARG A 512 15.89 -13.06 13.17
CA ARG A 512 16.60 -11.79 13.01
C ARG A 512 16.97 -11.59 11.55
N ILE A 513 16.73 -10.40 11.03
CA ILE A 513 16.97 -10.02 9.65
C ILE A 513 18.31 -9.28 9.55
N ASP A 514 19.14 -9.67 8.59
CA ASP A 514 20.34 -8.93 8.19
C ASP A 514 19.92 -7.70 7.38
N MET A 515 20.06 -6.53 7.97
CA MET A 515 19.55 -5.28 7.41
C MET A 515 20.19 -4.95 6.06
N ASP A 516 21.51 -5.01 5.95
CA ASP A 516 22.23 -4.58 4.75
C ASP A 516 21.89 -5.49 3.56
N LYS A 517 21.86 -6.80 3.82
CA LYS A 517 21.50 -7.80 2.80
C LYS A 517 20.05 -7.65 2.35
N GLU A 518 19.15 -7.38 3.29
CA GLU A 518 17.72 -7.28 2.98
C GLU A 518 17.38 -5.99 2.23
N LEU A 519 18.01 -4.87 2.60
CA LEU A 519 17.85 -3.60 1.89
C LEU A 519 18.34 -3.71 0.44
N ALA A 520 19.50 -4.33 0.21
CA ALA A 520 20.00 -4.56 -1.14
C ALA A 520 19.04 -5.41 -1.98
N ALA A 521 18.46 -6.47 -1.38
CA ALA A 521 17.49 -7.31 -2.07
C ALA A 521 16.17 -6.59 -2.39
N LEU A 522 15.70 -5.70 -1.51
CA LEU A 522 14.51 -4.88 -1.76
C LEU A 522 14.76 -3.81 -2.83
N GLU A 523 15.95 -3.24 -2.87
CA GLU A 523 16.34 -2.29 -3.89
C GLU A 523 16.36 -2.93 -5.29
N GLU A 524 16.91 -4.14 -5.40
CA GLU A 524 16.90 -4.93 -6.65
C GLU A 524 15.47 -5.25 -7.12
N LEU A 525 14.56 -5.60 -6.20
CA LEU A 525 13.15 -5.86 -6.52
C LEU A 525 12.38 -4.61 -6.95
N ASN A 526 12.69 -3.46 -6.35
CA ASN A 526 12.04 -2.19 -6.70
C ASN A 526 12.59 -1.56 -7.99
N ASN A 527 13.83 -1.87 -8.32
CA ASN A 527 14.51 -1.45 -9.55
C ASN A 527 14.97 -2.70 -10.30
N PRO A 528 14.06 -3.54 -10.80
CA PRO A 528 14.48 -4.65 -11.64
C PRO A 528 15.32 -4.07 -12.78
N ALA A 529 16.49 -4.65 -13.01
CA ALA A 529 17.26 -4.33 -14.21
C ALA A 529 16.26 -4.33 -15.38
N PRO A 530 16.28 -3.31 -16.25
CA PRO A 530 15.35 -3.26 -17.37
C PRO A 530 15.36 -4.64 -18.02
N GLU A 531 14.23 -5.32 -18.04
CA GLU A 531 14.07 -6.52 -18.87
C GLU A 531 14.58 -6.10 -20.23
N ALA A 532 15.59 -6.82 -20.71
CA ALA A 532 16.06 -6.62 -22.06
C ALA A 532 14.82 -6.85 -22.96
N VAL A 533 14.18 -5.76 -23.34
CA VAL A 533 13.13 -5.81 -24.35
C VAL A 533 13.86 -6.36 -25.55
N GLU A 534 13.62 -7.62 -25.89
CA GLU A 534 14.08 -8.17 -27.14
C GLU A 534 13.42 -7.32 -28.23
N GLU A 535 14.15 -6.32 -28.69
CA GLU A 535 13.69 -5.55 -29.83
C GLU A 535 13.49 -6.51 -31.00
N PRO A 536 12.37 -6.40 -31.71
CA PRO A 536 12.11 -7.26 -32.85
C PRO A 536 13.29 -7.17 -33.82
N LEU A 537 13.69 -8.32 -34.35
CA LEU A 537 14.70 -8.35 -35.38
C LEU A 537 14.25 -7.45 -36.55
N PRO A 538 15.17 -6.69 -37.15
CA PRO A 538 14.86 -5.89 -38.33
C PRO A 538 14.32 -6.79 -39.46
N GLU A 539 13.35 -6.28 -40.20
CA GLU A 539 12.81 -7.02 -41.31
C GLU A 539 13.94 -7.39 -42.30
N PRO A 540 13.97 -8.64 -42.79
CA PRO A 540 14.95 -9.07 -43.78
C PRO A 540 14.92 -8.15 -45.01
N LEU A 541 16.08 -7.74 -45.46
CA LEU A 541 16.19 -7.03 -46.74
C LEU A 541 15.92 -7.99 -47.90
N PRO A 542 15.50 -7.46 -49.07
CA PRO A 542 15.33 -8.28 -50.26
C PRO A 542 16.61 -9.04 -50.63
N GLU A 543 16.46 -10.24 -51.16
CA GLU A 543 17.57 -11.01 -51.68
C GLU A 543 18.29 -10.24 -52.80
N ILE A 544 19.65 -10.30 -52.79
CA ILE A 544 20.51 -9.74 -53.84
C ILE A 544 21.25 -10.86 -54.52
N ALA A 545 21.62 -10.66 -55.79
CA ALA A 545 22.48 -11.60 -56.50
C ALA A 545 23.92 -11.55 -55.96
N PHE A 546 24.63 -12.68 -56.01
CA PHE A 546 26.01 -12.76 -55.57
C PHE A 546 26.92 -11.73 -56.29
N ASP A 547 26.70 -11.52 -57.59
CA ASP A 547 27.38 -10.54 -58.41
C ASP A 547 27.18 -9.08 -57.90
N ASP A 548 26.10 -8.81 -57.17
CA ASP A 548 25.88 -7.48 -56.57
C ASP A 548 26.65 -7.33 -55.26
N PHE A 549 26.79 -8.44 -54.51
CA PHE A 549 27.59 -8.47 -53.28
C PHE A 549 29.10 -8.33 -53.62
N GLU A 550 29.58 -8.99 -54.69
CA GLU A 550 30.98 -8.93 -55.15
C GLU A 550 31.42 -7.48 -55.52
N LYS A 551 30.49 -6.61 -55.83
CA LYS A 551 30.76 -5.18 -56.10
C LYS A 551 31.13 -4.38 -54.85
N VAL A 552 30.87 -4.91 -53.65
CA VAL A 552 31.17 -4.25 -52.38
C VAL A 552 32.55 -4.66 -51.88
N GLU A 553 33.47 -3.69 -51.82
CA GLU A 553 34.83 -3.95 -51.33
C GLU A 553 34.89 -3.67 -49.82
N MET A 554 34.94 -4.73 -49.00
CA MET A 554 35.15 -4.66 -47.58
C MET A 554 36.62 -4.89 -47.24
N THR A 555 37.25 -3.91 -46.57
CA THR A 555 38.69 -3.90 -46.32
C THR A 555 38.97 -3.72 -44.83
N VAL A 556 39.96 -4.44 -44.33
CA VAL A 556 40.50 -4.25 -42.97
C VAL A 556 41.27 -2.93 -42.93
N VAL A 557 40.90 -2.06 -41.98
CA VAL A 557 41.52 -0.74 -41.80
C VAL A 557 42.03 -0.59 -40.38
N LYS A 558 43.17 0.07 -40.20
CA LYS A 558 43.71 0.37 -38.89
C LYS A 558 43.55 1.85 -38.57
N VAL A 559 43.07 2.19 -37.39
CA VAL A 559 42.87 3.59 -36.97
C VAL A 559 44.20 4.21 -36.59
N LEU A 560 44.69 5.14 -37.44
CA LEU A 560 45.91 5.91 -37.20
C LEU A 560 45.62 7.12 -36.29
N ALA A 561 44.49 7.77 -36.52
CA ALA A 561 44.00 8.88 -35.69
C ALA A 561 42.46 8.93 -35.72
N CYS A 562 41.90 9.40 -34.63
CA CYS A 562 40.46 9.67 -34.49
C CYS A 562 40.27 11.02 -33.79
N GLU A 563 39.37 11.84 -34.29
CA GLU A 563 39.08 13.15 -33.68
C GLU A 563 37.62 13.59 -33.83
N ASN A 564 37.16 14.43 -32.92
CA ASN A 564 35.82 15.00 -32.98
C ASN A 564 35.68 15.97 -34.16
N VAL A 565 34.56 15.92 -34.87
CA VAL A 565 34.28 16.86 -35.96
C VAL A 565 33.75 18.18 -35.40
N LYS A 566 34.42 19.30 -35.72
CA LYS A 566 33.97 20.64 -35.26
C LYS A 566 32.52 20.90 -35.66
N LYS A 567 31.70 21.35 -34.70
CA LYS A 567 30.27 21.65 -34.85
C LYS A 567 29.37 20.41 -35.07
N SER A 568 29.85 19.20 -34.79
CA SER A 568 29.05 17.99 -34.80
C SER A 568 29.15 17.28 -33.45
N THR A 569 28.00 16.88 -32.87
CA THR A 569 27.94 16.04 -31.69
C THR A 569 27.76 14.54 -32.03
N LYS A 570 27.67 14.22 -33.32
CA LYS A 570 27.38 12.87 -33.81
C LYS A 570 28.54 12.20 -34.56
N LEU A 571 29.47 13.00 -35.11
CA LEU A 571 30.49 12.50 -36.04
C LEU A 571 31.87 12.47 -35.40
N LEU A 572 32.56 11.33 -35.58
CA LEU A 572 34.00 11.20 -35.44
C LEU A 572 34.65 11.14 -36.83
N LYS A 573 35.83 11.77 -36.94
CA LYS A 573 36.67 11.71 -38.11
C LYS A 573 37.80 10.72 -37.88
N PHE A 574 37.89 9.74 -38.75
CA PHE A 574 38.92 8.71 -38.74
C PHE A 574 39.95 8.94 -39.83
N THR A 575 41.22 8.80 -39.48
CA THR A 575 42.34 8.65 -40.41
C THR A 575 42.78 7.20 -40.31
N LEU A 576 42.68 6.47 -41.42
CA LEU A 576 42.78 5.02 -41.48
C LEU A 576 43.89 4.58 -42.40
N ASP A 577 44.68 3.59 -41.98
CA ASP A 577 45.55 2.80 -42.86
C ASP A 577 44.68 1.67 -43.45
N ASP A 578 44.52 1.65 -44.77
CA ASP A 578 43.83 0.61 -45.55
C ASP A 578 44.78 -0.18 -46.43
N GLY A 579 46.09 -0.09 -46.17
CA GLY A 579 47.17 -0.71 -46.99
C GLY A 579 47.53 0.08 -48.24
N SER A 580 46.89 1.22 -48.52
CA SER A 580 47.24 2.10 -49.63
C SER A 580 48.41 3.08 -49.26
N LYS A 581 48.95 3.82 -50.27
CA LYS A 581 50.07 4.76 -50.02
C LYS A 581 49.68 5.98 -49.17
N GLU A 582 48.39 6.38 -49.19
CA GLU A 582 47.90 7.52 -48.46
C GLU A 582 46.80 7.12 -47.50
N PRO A 583 46.79 7.65 -46.27
CA PRO A 583 45.76 7.34 -45.30
C PRO A 583 44.36 7.75 -45.78
N ARG A 584 43.38 6.89 -45.55
CA ARG A 584 41.97 7.09 -45.90
C ARG A 584 41.24 7.87 -44.81
N GLN A 585 40.45 8.85 -45.21
CA GLN A 585 39.57 9.59 -44.28
C GLN A 585 38.14 9.06 -44.35
N ILE A 586 37.57 8.68 -43.19
CA ILE A 586 36.17 8.33 -43.08
C ILE A 586 35.55 9.12 -41.92
N LEU A 587 34.33 9.65 -42.13
CA LEU A 587 33.50 10.24 -41.08
C LEU A 587 32.36 9.27 -40.73
N SER A 588 32.21 8.98 -39.44
CA SER A 588 31.20 8.04 -38.95
C SER A 588 30.38 8.61 -37.80
N GLY A 589 29.10 8.24 -37.73
CA GLY A 589 28.12 8.75 -36.75
C GLY A 589 28.22 8.12 -35.34
N VAL A 590 29.41 7.75 -34.90
CA VAL A 590 29.62 6.95 -33.68
C VAL A 590 30.06 7.75 -32.45
N ALA A 591 30.04 9.08 -32.50
CA ALA A 591 30.49 9.94 -31.40
C ALA A 591 29.63 9.84 -30.13
N LYS A 592 28.39 9.31 -30.21
CA LYS A 592 27.55 9.01 -29.05
C LYS A 592 28.07 7.77 -28.29
N TYR A 593 28.75 6.86 -28.96
CA TYR A 593 29.06 5.52 -28.45
C TYR A 593 30.54 5.31 -28.13
N TYR A 594 31.46 6.14 -28.73
CA TYR A 594 32.90 5.98 -28.58
C TYR A 594 33.60 7.31 -28.37
N GLN A 595 34.64 7.29 -27.53
CA GLN A 595 35.58 8.40 -27.44
C GLN A 595 36.73 8.21 -28.45
N PRO A 596 37.25 9.29 -29.07
CA PRO A 596 38.33 9.19 -30.08
C PRO A 596 39.54 8.38 -29.60
N GLU A 597 39.92 8.53 -28.33
CA GLU A 597 41.11 7.92 -27.73
C GLU A 597 40.99 6.39 -27.64
N GLU A 598 39.79 5.87 -27.51
CA GLU A 598 39.51 4.43 -27.40
C GLU A 598 39.67 3.69 -28.71
N LEU A 599 39.60 4.43 -29.82
CA LEU A 599 39.59 3.89 -31.17
C LEU A 599 40.95 3.90 -31.86
N VAL A 600 41.86 4.75 -31.39
CA VAL A 600 43.21 4.84 -31.98
C VAL A 600 43.97 3.51 -31.79
N GLY A 601 44.54 2.98 -32.88
CA GLY A 601 45.23 1.69 -32.91
C GLY A 601 44.34 0.46 -33.10
N LYS A 602 42.99 0.62 -33.03
CA LYS A 602 42.07 -0.47 -33.30
C LYS A 602 42.01 -0.84 -34.77
N THR A 603 41.69 -2.11 -35.00
CA THR A 603 41.55 -2.69 -36.35
C THR A 603 40.06 -2.87 -36.64
N LEU A 604 39.56 -2.17 -37.65
CA LEU A 604 38.14 -2.10 -38.01
C LEU A 604 37.91 -2.66 -39.43
N VAL A 605 36.63 -2.75 -39.80
CA VAL A 605 36.19 -3.09 -41.15
C VAL A 605 35.52 -1.91 -41.80
N ALA A 606 35.91 -1.59 -43.04
CA ALA A 606 35.32 -0.54 -43.81
C ALA A 606 34.93 -0.96 -45.21
N VAL A 607 33.84 -0.41 -45.75
CA VAL A 607 33.57 -0.45 -47.21
C VAL A 607 34.36 0.68 -47.85
N THR A 608 35.31 0.31 -48.72
CA THR A 608 36.35 1.22 -49.23
C THR A 608 36.11 1.73 -50.65
N ASN A 609 35.24 1.09 -51.43
CA ASN A 609 34.91 1.48 -52.80
C ASN A 609 33.62 2.29 -52.95
N LEU A 610 33.12 2.88 -51.86
CA LEU A 610 32.02 3.86 -51.92
C LEU A 610 32.47 5.19 -52.50
N ALA A 611 31.61 5.80 -53.32
CA ALA A 611 31.86 7.15 -53.83
C ALA A 611 32.03 8.15 -52.65
N PRO A 612 33.08 9.01 -52.70
CA PRO A 612 33.31 9.96 -51.64
C PRO A 612 32.14 10.91 -51.39
N ARG A 613 31.75 11.07 -50.11
CA ARG A 613 30.63 11.90 -49.67
C ARG A 613 31.13 13.07 -48.83
N LYS A 614 30.64 14.30 -49.13
CA LYS A 614 30.97 15.48 -48.33
C LYS A 614 30.05 15.56 -47.11
N MET A 615 30.60 15.53 -45.88
CA MET A 615 29.92 15.61 -44.59
C MET A 615 30.58 16.74 -43.75
N MET A 616 29.78 17.69 -43.26
CA MET A 616 30.27 18.84 -42.48
C MET A 616 31.49 19.55 -43.09
N GLY A 617 31.53 19.68 -44.43
CA GLY A 617 32.61 20.32 -45.18
C GLY A 617 33.86 19.45 -45.42
N GLN A 618 33.92 18.23 -44.90
CA GLN A 618 35.01 17.27 -45.07
C GLN A 618 34.55 16.08 -45.94
N LEU A 619 35.51 15.39 -46.58
CA LEU A 619 35.22 14.26 -47.47
C LEU A 619 35.33 12.96 -46.70
N SER A 620 34.26 12.14 -46.70
CA SER A 620 34.30 10.76 -46.24
C SER A 620 34.49 9.81 -47.44
N CYS A 621 35.56 9.02 -47.40
CA CYS A 621 35.94 8.13 -48.49
C CYS A 621 35.71 6.65 -48.14
N GLY A 622 34.50 6.32 -47.71
CA GLY A 622 34.09 4.97 -47.31
C GLY A 622 33.13 5.03 -46.11
N MET A 623 32.83 3.85 -45.58
CA MET A 623 31.93 3.67 -44.45
C MET A 623 32.50 2.59 -43.51
N LEU A 624 32.58 2.88 -42.20
CA LEU A 624 32.89 1.87 -41.18
C LEU A 624 31.67 0.96 -40.96
N LEU A 625 31.90 -0.34 -40.84
CA LEU A 625 30.83 -1.29 -40.50
C LEU A 625 30.57 -1.28 -39.01
N SER A 626 29.31 -1.27 -38.68
CA SER A 626 28.82 -1.40 -37.30
C SER A 626 27.61 -2.33 -37.24
N ALA A 627 27.43 -2.99 -36.11
CA ALA A 627 26.20 -3.68 -35.74
C ALA A 627 25.37 -2.70 -34.92
N GLU A 628 24.11 -2.48 -35.32
CA GLU A 628 23.18 -1.57 -34.64
C GLU A 628 21.92 -2.33 -34.29
N ARG A 629 21.47 -2.20 -33.02
CA ARG A 629 20.18 -2.71 -32.56
C ARG A 629 19.66 -1.78 -31.48
N GLY A 630 18.52 -1.14 -31.74
CA GLY A 630 17.93 -0.17 -30.84
C GLY A 630 18.85 1.03 -30.57
N GLU A 631 19.16 1.27 -29.32
CA GLU A 631 20.08 2.34 -28.92
C GLU A 631 21.55 1.90 -28.85
N GLU A 632 21.88 0.64 -29.13
CA GLU A 632 23.24 0.13 -29.09
C GLU A 632 23.87 0.13 -30.49
N LEU A 633 25.15 0.50 -30.57
CA LEU A 633 25.95 0.45 -31.78
C LEU A 633 27.36 -0.04 -31.44
N HIS A 634 27.79 -1.08 -32.13
CA HIS A 634 29.14 -1.66 -32.00
C HIS A 634 29.86 -1.66 -33.32
N LEU A 635 31.04 -1.03 -33.37
CA LEU A 635 31.90 -1.12 -34.54
C LEU A 635 32.39 -2.56 -34.74
N VAL A 636 32.43 -3.03 -35.98
CA VAL A 636 32.99 -4.33 -36.31
C VAL A 636 34.49 -4.27 -36.16
N MET A 637 35.01 -4.84 -35.06
CA MET A 637 36.43 -4.86 -34.71
C MET A 637 37.03 -6.22 -34.99
N LEU A 638 38.23 -6.25 -35.54
CA LEU A 638 39.02 -7.46 -35.72
C LEU A 638 40.23 -7.44 -34.75
N PRO A 639 40.83 -8.63 -34.47
CA PRO A 639 42.07 -8.69 -33.72
C PRO A 639 43.17 -7.85 -34.31
N ASP A 640 43.93 -7.10 -33.48
CA ASP A 640 44.89 -6.11 -33.92
C ASP A 640 46.09 -6.66 -34.73
N HIS A 641 46.25 -7.99 -34.80
CA HIS A 641 47.28 -8.62 -35.64
C HIS A 641 46.85 -8.83 -37.11
N VAL A 642 45.59 -8.59 -37.44
CA VAL A 642 45.11 -8.66 -38.83
C VAL A 642 45.66 -7.44 -39.59
N ARG A 643 46.27 -7.71 -40.76
CA ARG A 643 46.91 -6.66 -41.52
C ARG A 643 45.93 -5.71 -42.19
N ALA A 644 46.18 -4.43 -42.12
CA ALA A 644 45.49 -3.42 -42.92
C ALA A 644 45.59 -3.73 -44.42
N GLY A 645 44.53 -3.47 -45.17
CA GLY A 645 44.44 -3.80 -46.60
C GLY A 645 43.99 -5.24 -46.90
N SER A 646 43.83 -6.11 -45.91
CA SER A 646 43.22 -7.42 -46.13
C SER A 646 41.77 -7.26 -46.56
N ARG A 647 41.31 -8.05 -47.56
CA ARG A 647 39.90 -8.07 -47.96
C ARG A 647 39.10 -9.07 -47.12
N LEU A 648 37.87 -8.74 -46.85
CA LEU A 648 36.87 -9.67 -46.37
C LEU A 648 36.20 -10.32 -47.60
N VAL A 649 36.13 -11.62 -47.58
CA VAL A 649 35.57 -12.46 -48.67
C VAL A 649 34.52 -13.40 -48.14
#